data_08f57e748658ebeab064642c76d86c1f
#
_entry.id   08f57e748658ebeab064642c76d86c1f
#
_cell.length_a   1.000
_cell.length_b   1.000
_cell.length_c   1.000
_cell.angle_alpha   90.00
_cell.angle_beta   90.00
_cell.angle_gamma   90.00
#
_symmetry.space_group_name_H-M   'P 1'
#
loop_
_entity.id
_entity.type
_entity.pdbx_description
1 polymer ?
#
loop_
_entity_poly.entity_id
_entity_poly.type
_entity_poly.pdbx_seq_one_letter_code
_entity_poly.pdbx_strand_id
1 'polypeptide(L)'
;MHANGTFTGRSRRRTSHPWVRFSDALARGLITLGGIGTILAVLGVGVFLLVVAAPLFRPARTAAAGSAALADAPPLAVGSDESGDLGWVLTADGIRGLGLAAGQTLFQQPVGELGLDDCSAVRVVPGTLLAAAGFADGSFRTGRLGLESSFLAPADLPAGTAAPAEGEASALPDGSVVVRGLGGQLARVGLVADLATPGGEQLPARIIDIDVTPLAGGPLVAALDEEGRVRVESATSKRNMRTGKRTTVAAGATIPAAEAFQPRFVRVSELGDQLFLFAADGTGRRYLIRDVTAPKLMESFSAGGPVTAVARLFGGTALAVGGSDGGVRIMFAARVAPSAGGKPSEDGLAVVTAREFPAASAAAAVTAITTSPRSRLFAVADAAGQVRLLHSTAGREVAKVGAAAPAKVAATALAIPARENRLLAVGGGRLAAWSIDSGYPEVSLQTLLSPVWYEGYPGSVHAWETTGHEAFESKFGLVPLVFGTLKATLYSMLFATPIAILAAIYASQFMQPKWKARIKPTIEMMASLPSVVLGFIAGLIFAPLIEQWLMPVLAGFVTVPLAILVGAHLWLLLPSGIRTSLAGWRFLIVALVAMPAGLSAAGMLAPVAERLLFRGDVRSWLDGRDGSGFGGWVLAMLPLAALVVTWCVGRVVNPWLRQVGATWSSRRAAAVSLLVFAGGLACVLLLAVGAAAFFDAVRLD
;
A
#
# COMPACT_ATOMS: atom_id res chain seq x y z
N MET A 1 26.39 73.94 -49.79
CA MET A 1 27.76 73.49 -49.48
C MET A 1 27.72 72.83 -48.17
N HIS A 2 27.93 71.49 -48.17
CA HIS A 2 27.82 70.62 -47.03
C HIS A 2 29.14 70.64 -46.24
N ALA A 3 29.06 70.73 -44.91
CA ALA A 3 30.15 70.44 -44.06
C ALA A 3 29.86 69.15 -43.22
N ASN A 4 30.48 68.04 -43.63
CA ASN A 4 30.49 66.76 -42.90
C ASN A 4 31.31 66.96 -41.65
N GLY A 5 30.69 67.04 -40.51
CA GLY A 5 31.34 66.85 -39.19
C GLY A 5 31.53 65.41 -38.88
N THR A 6 32.70 64.82 -39.08
CA THR A 6 33.11 63.53 -38.62
C THR A 6 33.23 63.47 -37.09
N PHE A 7 32.27 62.81 -36.46
CA PHE A 7 32.27 62.58 -35.02
C PHE A 7 33.30 61.50 -34.68
N THR A 8 34.54 61.89 -34.38
CA THR A 8 35.58 60.99 -33.87
C THR A 8 35.34 60.73 -32.42
N GLY A 9 34.46 59.78 -32.11
CA GLY A 9 34.24 59.31 -30.76
C GLY A 9 35.44 58.56 -30.24
N ARG A 10 36.31 59.23 -29.52
CA ARG A 10 37.31 58.59 -28.67
C ARG A 10 36.55 57.77 -27.58
N SER A 11 36.54 56.46 -27.70
CA SER A 11 36.08 55.57 -26.63
C SER A 11 36.96 55.81 -25.39
N ARG A 12 36.44 56.55 -24.44
CA ARG A 12 37.05 56.57 -23.09
C ARG A 12 36.96 55.16 -22.51
N ARG A 13 38.07 54.42 -22.50
CA ARG A 13 38.24 53.25 -21.66
C ARG A 13 38.06 53.70 -20.19
N ARG A 14 36.88 53.46 -19.63
CA ARG A 14 36.65 53.59 -18.20
C ARG A 14 37.48 52.51 -17.55
N THR A 15 38.62 52.90 -16.95
CA THR A 15 39.39 52.03 -16.06
C THR A 15 38.55 51.86 -14.81
N SER A 16 37.94 50.70 -14.63
CA SER A 16 37.22 50.34 -13.41
C SER A 16 38.23 50.26 -12.24
N HIS A 17 37.85 50.81 -11.10
CA HIS A 17 38.64 50.84 -9.88
C HIS A 17 39.06 49.39 -9.50
N PRO A 18 40.26 49.11 -9.00
CA PRO A 18 40.75 47.78 -8.64
C PRO A 18 39.74 47.00 -7.76
N TRP A 19 39.06 47.68 -6.83
CA TRP A 19 38.01 47.09 -5.98
C TRP A 19 36.84 46.53 -6.77
N VAL A 20 36.40 47.20 -7.84
CA VAL A 20 35.29 46.73 -8.69
C VAL A 20 35.70 45.48 -9.46
N ARG A 21 36.98 45.40 -9.94
CA ARG A 21 37.49 44.20 -10.61
C ARG A 21 37.61 43.02 -9.64
N PHE A 22 38.03 43.25 -8.39
CA PHE A 22 38.09 42.22 -7.36
C PHE A 22 36.65 41.72 -6.99
N SER A 23 35.75 42.66 -6.76
CA SER A 23 34.34 42.36 -6.48
C SER A 23 33.70 41.55 -7.60
N ASP A 24 33.92 41.93 -8.88
CA ASP A 24 33.41 41.19 -10.05
C ASP A 24 34.04 39.80 -10.18
N ALA A 25 35.32 39.64 -9.89
CA ALA A 25 35.99 38.34 -9.93
C ALA A 25 35.47 37.42 -8.82
N LEU A 26 35.30 37.99 -7.60
CA LEU A 26 34.74 37.27 -6.45
C LEU A 26 33.28 36.87 -6.69
N ALA A 27 32.45 37.78 -7.19
CA ALA A 27 31.06 37.51 -7.52
C ALA A 27 30.95 36.43 -8.62
N ARG A 28 31.78 36.52 -9.66
CA ARG A 28 31.82 35.50 -10.72
C ARG A 28 32.24 34.14 -10.16
N GLY A 29 33.24 34.08 -9.31
CA GLY A 29 33.72 32.87 -8.62
C GLY A 29 32.59 32.25 -7.76
N LEU A 30 31.93 33.06 -6.94
CA LEU A 30 30.80 32.60 -6.11
C LEU A 30 29.63 32.12 -6.93
N ILE A 31 29.24 32.81 -7.99
CA ILE A 31 28.13 32.39 -8.88
C ILE A 31 28.49 31.07 -9.58
N THR A 32 29.75 30.95 -10.06
CA THR A 32 30.21 29.72 -10.73
C THR A 32 30.25 28.54 -9.76
N LEU A 33 30.81 28.74 -8.55
CA LEU A 33 30.83 27.73 -7.51
C LEU A 33 29.40 27.33 -7.06
N GLY A 34 28.53 28.31 -6.88
CA GLY A 34 27.12 28.07 -6.56
C GLY A 34 26.39 27.29 -7.65
N GLY A 35 26.59 27.66 -8.92
CA GLY A 35 25.99 26.94 -10.05
C GLY A 35 26.48 25.49 -10.18
N ILE A 36 27.80 25.29 -10.10
CA ILE A 36 28.37 23.93 -10.11
C ILE A 36 27.92 23.13 -8.88
N GLY A 37 27.92 23.76 -7.70
CA GLY A 37 27.45 23.13 -6.47
C GLY A 37 25.98 22.68 -6.56
N THR A 38 25.11 23.48 -7.14
CA THR A 38 23.71 23.13 -7.37
C THR A 38 23.57 21.94 -8.33
N ILE A 39 24.32 21.93 -9.42
CA ILE A 39 24.30 20.79 -10.37
C ILE A 39 24.79 19.52 -9.68
N LEU A 40 25.91 19.60 -8.93
CA LEU A 40 26.43 18.45 -8.19
C LEU A 40 25.46 17.96 -7.12
N ALA A 41 24.78 18.87 -6.43
CA ALA A 41 23.77 18.51 -5.42
C ALA A 41 22.59 17.77 -6.05
N VAL A 42 22.06 18.26 -7.18
CA VAL A 42 20.95 17.60 -7.90
C VAL A 42 21.37 16.23 -8.42
N LEU A 43 22.56 16.11 -9.02
CA LEU A 43 23.10 14.82 -9.44
C LEU A 43 23.32 13.90 -8.22
N GLY A 44 23.83 14.45 -7.11
CA GLY A 44 24.03 13.71 -5.86
C GLY A 44 22.73 13.13 -5.31
N VAL A 45 21.64 13.88 -5.36
CA VAL A 45 20.30 13.38 -4.98
C VAL A 45 19.89 12.23 -5.91
N GLY A 46 20.07 12.37 -7.23
CA GLY A 46 19.78 11.31 -8.19
C GLY A 46 20.58 10.03 -7.92
N VAL A 47 21.88 10.17 -7.70
CA VAL A 47 22.76 9.03 -7.35
C VAL A 47 22.36 8.41 -6.02
N PHE A 48 22.05 9.23 -5.01
CA PHE A 48 21.58 8.75 -3.70
C PHE A 48 20.30 7.92 -3.84
N LEU A 49 19.29 8.42 -4.57
CA LEU A 49 18.06 7.68 -4.81
C LEU A 49 18.30 6.36 -5.55
N LEU A 50 19.20 6.37 -6.53
CA LEU A 50 19.58 5.15 -7.24
C LEU A 50 20.24 4.13 -6.32
N VAL A 51 21.16 4.56 -5.47
CA VAL A 51 21.86 3.70 -4.49
C VAL A 51 20.89 3.13 -3.46
N VAL A 52 19.90 3.91 -3.03
CA VAL A 52 18.85 3.46 -2.09
C VAL A 52 17.86 2.50 -2.77
N ALA A 53 17.53 2.73 -4.04
CA ALA A 53 16.58 1.89 -4.77
C ALA A 53 17.22 0.59 -5.33
N ALA A 54 18.50 0.59 -5.64
CA ALA A 54 19.18 -0.56 -6.23
C ALA A 54 19.06 -1.87 -5.41
N PRO A 55 19.13 -1.86 -4.06
CA PRO A 55 18.93 -3.04 -3.24
C PRO A 55 17.57 -3.73 -3.41
N LEU A 56 16.52 -2.96 -3.78
CA LEU A 56 15.18 -3.52 -4.00
C LEU A 56 15.13 -4.57 -5.12
N PHE A 57 16.08 -4.50 -6.06
CA PHE A 57 16.15 -5.40 -7.23
C PHE A 57 17.24 -6.46 -7.09
N ARG A 58 17.87 -6.60 -5.93
CA ARG A 58 18.88 -7.64 -5.72
C ARG A 58 18.22 -9.02 -5.77
N PRO A 59 18.83 -9.99 -6.43
CA PRO A 59 18.35 -11.36 -6.41
C PRO A 59 18.52 -11.94 -5.01
N ALA A 60 17.60 -12.82 -4.63
CA ALA A 60 17.71 -13.58 -3.38
C ALA A 60 18.98 -14.44 -3.38
N ARG A 61 19.54 -14.65 -2.20
CA ARG A 61 20.71 -15.50 -1.97
C ARG A 61 20.34 -16.64 -1.03
N THR A 62 20.79 -17.83 -1.35
CA THR A 62 20.62 -19.01 -0.50
C THR A 62 21.96 -19.72 -0.39
N ALA A 63 22.30 -20.18 0.80
CA ALA A 63 23.50 -20.98 1.05
C ALA A 63 23.16 -22.13 2.01
N ALA A 64 23.81 -23.26 1.85
CA ALA A 64 23.69 -24.38 2.80
C ALA A 64 24.15 -23.90 4.18
N ALA A 65 23.35 -24.17 5.20
CA ALA A 65 23.61 -23.73 6.57
C ALA A 65 23.91 -24.89 7.52
N GLY A 66 23.51 -26.11 7.16
CA GLY A 66 23.78 -27.30 7.95
C GLY A 66 22.87 -28.48 7.57
N SER A 67 23.21 -29.63 8.07
CA SER A 67 22.37 -30.84 7.96
C SER A 67 22.59 -31.76 9.15
N ALA A 68 21.50 -32.44 9.59
CA ALA A 68 21.54 -33.40 10.68
C ALA A 68 20.91 -34.73 10.25
N ALA A 69 21.42 -35.83 10.71
CA ALA A 69 20.78 -37.11 10.53
C ALA A 69 19.64 -37.29 11.56
N LEU A 70 18.50 -37.79 11.07
CA LEU A 70 17.34 -38.12 11.87
C LEU A 70 17.07 -39.63 11.80
N ALA A 71 16.20 -40.14 12.69
CA ALA A 71 15.63 -41.46 12.49
C ALA A 71 14.76 -41.45 11.22
N ASP A 72 14.64 -42.55 10.54
CA ASP A 72 13.84 -42.73 9.33
C ASP A 72 12.34 -42.88 9.68
N ALA A 73 11.82 -41.91 10.46
CA ALA A 73 10.41 -41.82 10.84
C ALA A 73 9.81 -40.59 10.15
N PRO A 74 8.58 -40.68 9.63
CA PRO A 74 7.93 -39.55 8.99
C PRO A 74 7.72 -38.41 10.02
N PRO A 75 8.08 -37.16 9.69
CA PRO A 75 7.85 -36.04 10.58
C PRO A 75 6.35 -35.69 10.65
N LEU A 76 5.84 -35.53 11.86
CA LEU A 76 4.50 -35.00 12.14
C LEU A 76 4.51 -33.47 12.12
N ALA A 77 5.59 -32.87 12.61
CA ALA A 77 5.77 -31.42 12.57
C ALA A 77 7.26 -31.04 12.57
N VAL A 78 7.58 -29.91 12.01
CA VAL A 78 8.91 -29.30 12.02
C VAL A 78 8.81 -27.83 12.30
N GLY A 79 9.76 -27.28 13.04
CA GLY A 79 9.82 -25.86 13.33
C GLY A 79 11.20 -25.41 13.75
N SER A 80 11.33 -24.16 14.14
CA SER A 80 12.57 -23.59 14.64
C SER A 80 12.29 -22.62 15.78
N ASP A 81 13.36 -22.18 16.43
CA ASP A 81 13.32 -21.01 17.28
C ASP A 81 13.13 -19.72 16.43
N GLU A 82 12.92 -18.60 17.09
CA GLU A 82 12.69 -17.30 16.42
C GLU A 82 13.90 -16.85 15.57
N SER A 83 15.12 -17.12 16.05
CA SER A 83 16.36 -16.74 15.36
C SER A 83 16.69 -17.62 14.17
N GLY A 84 16.19 -18.82 14.11
CA GLY A 84 16.52 -19.82 13.09
C GLY A 84 17.87 -20.49 13.33
N ASP A 85 18.39 -20.51 14.57
CA ASP A 85 19.64 -21.18 14.92
C ASP A 85 19.39 -22.60 15.42
N LEU A 86 18.20 -22.86 15.95
CA LEU A 86 17.73 -24.18 16.39
C LEU A 86 16.57 -24.67 15.54
N GLY A 87 16.59 -25.94 15.18
CA GLY A 87 15.46 -26.64 14.56
C GLY A 87 14.92 -27.72 15.52
N TRP A 88 13.65 -28.04 15.41
CA TRP A 88 13.04 -29.17 16.08
C TRP A 88 12.18 -29.97 15.11
N VAL A 89 12.14 -31.28 15.34
CA VAL A 89 11.36 -32.24 14.56
C VAL A 89 10.59 -33.14 15.51
N LEU A 90 9.29 -33.21 15.34
CA LEU A 90 8.39 -34.14 16.02
C LEU A 90 8.13 -35.33 15.09
N THR A 91 8.34 -36.52 15.59
CA THR A 91 8.01 -37.80 14.95
C THR A 91 7.12 -38.64 15.87
N ALA A 92 6.69 -39.81 15.44
CA ALA A 92 5.96 -40.73 16.29
C ALA A 92 6.78 -41.23 17.53
N ASP A 93 8.12 -41.15 17.48
CA ASP A 93 9.00 -41.58 18.57
C ASP A 93 9.22 -40.48 19.61
N GLY A 94 9.06 -39.20 19.23
CA GLY A 94 9.31 -38.05 20.10
C GLY A 94 9.76 -36.81 19.37
N ILE A 95 10.14 -35.81 20.15
CA ILE A 95 10.66 -34.52 19.62
C ILE A 95 12.19 -34.47 19.80
N ARG A 96 12.87 -33.99 18.77
CA ARG A 96 14.33 -33.75 18.80
C ARG A 96 14.61 -32.28 18.47
N GLY A 97 15.45 -31.66 19.31
CA GLY A 97 16.01 -30.33 19.06
C GLY A 97 17.43 -30.44 18.54
N LEU A 98 17.72 -29.67 17.50
CA LEU A 98 18.93 -29.75 16.70
C LEU A 98 19.56 -28.38 16.56
N GLY A 99 20.87 -28.28 16.78
CA GLY A 99 21.65 -27.09 16.42
C GLY A 99 21.91 -27.08 14.91
N LEU A 100 21.44 -26.08 14.22
CA LEU A 100 21.45 -26.06 12.74
C LEU A 100 22.85 -25.87 12.16
N ALA A 101 23.73 -25.14 12.84
CA ALA A 101 25.12 -24.94 12.39
C ALA A 101 25.98 -26.20 12.47
N ALA A 102 25.91 -26.92 13.61
CA ALA A 102 26.74 -28.11 13.87
C ALA A 102 26.05 -29.42 13.56
N GLY A 103 24.74 -29.41 13.32
CA GLY A 103 23.93 -30.62 13.09
C GLY A 103 23.81 -31.54 14.28
N GLN A 104 24.13 -31.07 15.50
CA GLN A 104 24.13 -31.86 16.73
C GLN A 104 22.74 -31.90 17.38
N THR A 105 22.39 -33.04 17.93
CA THR A 105 21.19 -33.16 18.78
C THR A 105 21.47 -32.52 20.14
N LEU A 106 20.65 -31.55 20.54
CA LEU A 106 20.80 -30.76 21.76
C LEU A 106 19.88 -31.28 22.88
N PHE A 107 18.70 -31.73 22.51
CA PHE A 107 17.75 -32.38 23.42
C PHE A 107 16.88 -33.39 22.66
N GLN A 108 16.35 -34.35 23.39
CA GLN A 108 15.38 -35.32 22.87
C GLN A 108 14.42 -35.70 24.00
N GLN A 109 13.12 -35.71 23.69
CA GLN A 109 12.08 -36.16 24.61
C GLN A 109 11.16 -37.14 23.90
N PRO A 110 10.84 -38.29 24.55
CA PRO A 110 9.95 -39.28 23.98
C PRO A 110 8.50 -38.79 23.94
N VAL A 111 7.70 -39.31 23.02
CA VAL A 111 6.32 -38.90 22.78
C VAL A 111 5.43 -39.06 24.03
N GLY A 112 5.65 -40.10 24.86
CA GLY A 112 4.88 -40.33 26.07
C GLY A 112 5.03 -39.23 27.14
N GLU A 113 6.23 -38.61 27.25
CA GLU A 113 6.43 -37.49 28.17
C GLU A 113 5.72 -36.22 27.69
N LEU A 114 5.41 -36.13 26.39
CA LEU A 114 4.72 -35.03 25.78
C LEU A 114 3.19 -35.22 25.78
N GLY A 115 2.70 -36.40 26.18
CA GLY A 115 1.28 -36.76 26.10
C GLY A 115 0.74 -36.83 24.67
N LEU A 116 1.60 -37.18 23.70
CA LEU A 116 1.30 -37.26 22.28
C LEU A 116 1.28 -38.71 21.76
N ASP A 117 1.05 -39.67 22.66
CA ASP A 117 0.90 -41.09 22.28
C ASP A 117 -0.27 -41.21 21.27
N ASP A 118 -0.06 -42.02 20.22
CA ASP A 118 -1.02 -42.23 19.13
C ASP A 118 -1.44 -40.96 18.37
N CYS A 119 -0.63 -39.89 18.44
CA CYS A 119 -0.85 -38.67 17.65
C CYS A 119 -0.72 -38.96 16.15
N SER A 120 -1.73 -38.56 15.39
CA SER A 120 -1.84 -38.83 13.95
C SER A 120 -1.69 -37.61 13.08
N ALA A 121 -1.99 -36.41 13.60
CA ALA A 121 -1.87 -35.17 12.89
C ALA A 121 -1.49 -34.04 13.86
N VAL A 122 -0.59 -33.15 13.46
CA VAL A 122 -0.18 -31.98 14.24
C VAL A 122 -0.12 -30.77 13.33
N ARG A 123 -0.65 -29.65 13.82
CA ARG A 123 -0.51 -28.33 13.18
C ARG A 123 -0.02 -27.33 14.20
N VAL A 124 1.08 -26.65 13.87
CA VAL A 124 1.58 -25.50 14.62
C VAL A 124 1.37 -24.27 13.77
N VAL A 125 0.81 -23.21 14.35
CA VAL A 125 0.62 -21.93 13.66
C VAL A 125 1.98 -21.26 13.49
N PRO A 126 2.42 -20.97 12.25
CA PRO A 126 3.72 -20.36 12.00
C PRO A 126 3.95 -19.09 12.82
N GLY A 127 5.15 -18.93 13.40
CA GLY A 127 5.50 -17.75 14.19
C GLY A 127 4.87 -17.68 15.59
N THR A 128 4.12 -18.70 15.99
CA THR A 128 3.53 -18.82 17.32
C THR A 128 3.84 -20.18 17.92
N LEU A 129 3.50 -20.36 19.20
CA LEU A 129 3.54 -21.69 19.85
C LEU A 129 2.18 -22.38 19.82
N LEU A 130 1.13 -21.74 19.28
CA LEU A 130 -0.20 -22.35 19.26
C LEU A 130 -0.19 -23.58 18.35
N ALA A 131 -0.62 -24.69 18.91
CA ALA A 131 -0.68 -25.97 18.24
C ALA A 131 -2.01 -26.68 18.48
N ALA A 132 -2.36 -27.55 17.55
CA ALA A 132 -3.40 -28.56 17.70
C ALA A 132 -2.85 -29.92 17.31
N ALA A 133 -3.21 -30.93 18.05
CA ALA A 133 -2.87 -32.35 17.82
C ALA A 133 -4.15 -33.16 17.72
N GLY A 134 -4.25 -34.01 16.71
CA GLY A 134 -5.31 -35.00 16.51
C GLY A 134 -4.77 -36.42 16.72
N PHE A 135 -5.60 -37.31 17.25
CA PHE A 135 -5.22 -38.63 17.67
C PHE A 135 -5.94 -39.73 16.88
N ALA A 136 -5.42 -40.95 16.98
CA ALA A 136 -5.97 -42.12 16.30
C ALA A 136 -7.36 -42.51 16.83
N ASP A 137 -7.68 -42.17 18.08
CA ASP A 137 -9.00 -42.38 18.68
C ASP A 137 -10.06 -41.35 18.27
N GLY A 138 -9.71 -40.37 17.46
CA GLY A 138 -10.60 -39.25 17.02
C GLY A 138 -10.67 -38.09 18.02
N SER A 139 -9.93 -38.12 19.12
CA SER A 139 -9.78 -36.99 20.02
C SER A 139 -8.81 -35.96 19.46
N PHE A 140 -8.92 -34.72 19.92
CA PHE A 140 -7.96 -33.65 19.59
C PHE A 140 -7.68 -32.80 20.82
N ARG A 141 -6.51 -32.18 20.83
CA ARG A 141 -6.07 -31.27 21.90
C ARG A 141 -5.47 -30.00 21.31
N THR A 142 -5.54 -28.94 22.09
CA THR A 142 -4.91 -27.65 21.75
C THR A 142 -3.98 -27.21 22.86
N GLY A 143 -3.01 -26.39 22.50
CA GLY A 143 -2.07 -25.88 23.49
C GLY A 143 -0.87 -25.20 22.83
N ARG A 144 0.29 -25.37 23.46
CA ARG A 144 1.55 -24.76 23.02
C ARG A 144 2.55 -25.86 22.68
N LEU A 145 3.17 -25.75 21.50
CA LEU A 145 4.23 -26.64 21.04
C LEU A 145 5.28 -25.86 20.26
N GLY A 146 6.53 -25.94 20.69
CA GLY A 146 7.65 -25.30 20.00
C GLY A 146 8.76 -24.86 20.93
N LEU A 147 9.63 -24.01 20.43
CA LEU A 147 10.75 -23.45 21.18
C LEU A 147 10.43 -22.00 21.62
N GLU A 148 10.49 -21.77 22.92
CA GLU A 148 10.33 -20.45 23.51
C GLU A 148 11.70 -19.86 23.86
N SER A 149 11.99 -18.66 23.34
CA SER A 149 13.25 -17.98 23.56
C SER A 149 13.08 -16.88 24.61
N SER A 150 14.02 -16.80 25.55
CA SER A 150 14.10 -15.71 26.53
C SER A 150 15.50 -15.12 26.52
N PHE A 151 15.60 -13.81 26.75
CA PHE A 151 16.90 -13.13 26.87
C PHE A 151 17.67 -13.67 28.11
N LEU A 152 18.95 -13.95 27.92
CA LEU A 152 19.84 -14.38 29.00
C LEU A 152 21.00 -13.38 29.14
N ALA A 153 21.14 -12.77 30.33
CA ALA A 153 22.29 -11.93 30.57
C ALA A 153 23.55 -12.80 30.74
N PRO A 154 24.74 -12.34 30.28
CA PRO A 154 25.97 -13.15 30.44
C PRO A 154 26.30 -13.51 31.89
N ALA A 155 25.84 -12.71 32.87
CA ALA A 155 26.01 -12.98 34.30
C ALA A 155 25.11 -14.12 34.83
N ASP A 156 24.02 -14.45 34.12
CA ASP A 156 23.04 -15.45 34.51
C ASP A 156 23.35 -16.84 33.91
N LEU A 157 24.49 -16.98 33.21
CA LEU A 157 24.94 -18.30 32.74
C LEU A 157 25.25 -19.21 33.94
N PRO A 158 24.79 -20.46 33.92
CA PRO A 158 25.11 -21.42 34.96
C PRO A 158 26.61 -21.61 35.13
N ALA A 159 27.08 -21.73 36.38
CA ALA A 159 28.49 -21.93 36.69
C ALA A 159 29.05 -23.14 35.94
N GLY A 160 30.16 -22.98 35.25
CA GLY A 160 30.80 -24.03 34.46
C GLY A 160 30.29 -24.14 33.00
N THR A 161 29.33 -23.32 32.57
CA THR A 161 28.88 -23.30 31.17
C THR A 161 29.60 -22.20 30.42
N ALA A 162 30.38 -22.57 29.41
CA ALA A 162 30.96 -21.56 28.50
C ALA A 162 29.90 -21.00 27.55
N ALA A 163 29.92 -19.69 27.34
CA ALA A 163 29.04 -19.09 26.32
C ALA A 163 29.40 -19.66 24.94
N PRO A 164 28.41 -20.14 24.14
CA PRO A 164 28.66 -20.65 22.82
C PRO A 164 29.23 -19.56 21.89
N ALA A 165 29.91 -19.98 20.82
CA ALA A 165 30.29 -19.05 19.76
C ALA A 165 29.07 -18.49 19.01
N GLU A 166 29.24 -17.44 18.24
CA GLU A 166 28.14 -16.82 17.49
C GLU A 166 27.56 -17.82 16.48
N GLY A 167 26.26 -18.03 16.53
CA GLY A 167 25.53 -19.01 15.73
C GLY A 167 25.61 -20.46 16.24
N GLU A 168 26.28 -20.70 17.40
CA GLU A 168 26.35 -22.01 18.06
C GLU A 168 25.38 -22.09 19.24
N ALA A 169 25.09 -23.31 19.63
CA ALA A 169 24.19 -23.66 20.73
C ALA A 169 24.82 -24.66 21.69
N SER A 170 24.58 -24.50 22.99
CA SER A 170 25.02 -25.41 24.06
C SER A 170 23.85 -25.86 24.92
N ALA A 171 23.74 -27.16 25.16
CA ALA A 171 22.72 -27.70 26.06
C ALA A 171 23.03 -27.37 27.51
N LEU A 172 22.01 -27.06 28.30
CA LEU A 172 22.09 -26.86 29.73
C LEU A 172 21.63 -28.12 30.49
N PRO A 173 22.04 -28.31 31.77
CA PRO A 173 21.64 -29.46 32.56
C PRO A 173 20.14 -29.60 32.81
N ASP A 174 19.39 -28.49 32.67
CA ASP A 174 17.93 -28.48 32.85
C ASP A 174 17.14 -28.79 31.55
N GLY A 175 17.83 -29.21 30.48
CA GLY A 175 17.23 -29.53 29.20
C GLY A 175 16.95 -28.32 28.31
N SER A 176 17.21 -27.09 28.77
CA SER A 176 17.18 -25.90 27.92
C SER A 176 18.50 -25.73 27.15
N VAL A 177 18.51 -24.85 26.16
CA VAL A 177 19.66 -24.60 25.29
C VAL A 177 20.02 -23.12 25.36
N VAL A 178 21.30 -22.80 25.46
CA VAL A 178 21.79 -21.42 25.27
C VAL A 178 22.28 -21.25 23.85
N VAL A 179 21.79 -20.20 23.18
CA VAL A 179 22.18 -19.83 21.82
C VAL A 179 22.81 -18.47 21.89
N ARG A 180 23.88 -18.24 21.12
CA ARG A 180 24.42 -16.91 20.86
C ARG A 180 24.04 -16.47 19.47
N GLY A 181 23.04 -15.58 19.39
CA GLY A 181 22.56 -15.04 18.12
C GLY A 181 23.55 -14.07 17.47
N LEU A 182 23.26 -13.73 16.21
CA LEU A 182 23.99 -12.70 15.47
C LEU A 182 23.90 -11.36 16.23
N GLY A 183 25.06 -10.77 16.56
CA GLY A 183 25.14 -9.58 17.42
C GLY A 183 25.52 -9.88 18.87
N GLY A 184 25.88 -11.12 19.18
CA GLY A 184 26.49 -11.51 20.47
C GLY A 184 25.54 -11.64 21.65
N GLN A 185 24.22 -11.47 21.45
CA GLN A 185 23.21 -11.64 22.49
C GLN A 185 23.01 -13.12 22.81
N LEU A 186 22.90 -13.43 24.12
CA LEU A 186 22.60 -14.77 24.57
C LEU A 186 21.08 -14.92 24.77
N ALA A 187 20.53 -16.02 24.28
CA ALA A 187 19.15 -16.42 24.50
C ALA A 187 19.12 -17.82 25.13
N ARG A 188 18.28 -18.01 26.13
CA ARG A 188 17.90 -19.32 26.63
C ARG A 188 16.67 -19.78 25.89
N VAL A 189 16.75 -20.94 25.26
CA VAL A 189 15.68 -21.56 24.48
C VAL A 189 15.25 -22.83 25.15
N GLY A 190 13.97 -22.93 25.49
CA GLY A 190 13.36 -24.09 26.10
C GLY A 190 12.29 -24.69 25.21
N LEU A 191 12.15 -26.04 25.27
CA LEU A 191 11.02 -26.73 24.68
C LEU A 191 9.76 -26.46 25.51
N VAL A 192 8.70 -26.01 24.86
CA VAL A 192 7.35 -25.94 25.42
C VAL A 192 6.49 -26.95 24.70
N ALA A 193 5.93 -27.91 25.44
CA ALA A 193 4.98 -28.87 24.93
C ALA A 193 3.86 -29.04 25.97
N ASP A 194 2.83 -28.21 25.82
CA ASP A 194 1.65 -28.22 26.71
C ASP A 194 0.39 -28.26 25.83
N LEU A 195 -0.03 -29.45 25.46
CA LEU A 195 -1.23 -29.74 24.68
C LEU A 195 -2.32 -30.33 25.61
N ALA A 196 -2.56 -29.68 26.73
CA ALA A 196 -3.42 -30.18 27.79
C ALA A 196 -4.91 -29.84 27.61
N THR A 197 -5.29 -28.94 26.68
CA THR A 197 -6.68 -28.56 26.52
C THR A 197 -7.38 -29.53 25.58
N PRO A 198 -8.24 -30.44 26.08
CA PRO A 198 -8.99 -31.35 25.24
C PRO A 198 -10.05 -30.63 24.44
N GLY A 199 -10.39 -31.16 23.25
CA GLY A 199 -11.58 -30.78 22.50
C GLY A 199 -12.86 -31.20 23.22
N GLY A 200 -13.98 -30.59 22.85
CA GLY A 200 -15.28 -30.83 23.49
C GLY A 200 -15.93 -32.13 23.05
N GLU A 201 -15.91 -32.46 21.76
CA GLU A 201 -16.53 -33.66 21.20
C GLU A 201 -15.55 -34.43 20.34
N GLN A 202 -15.41 -35.68 20.60
CA GLN A 202 -14.54 -36.62 19.90
C GLN A 202 -15.18 -37.06 18.57
N LEU A 203 -14.38 -37.15 17.51
CA LEU A 203 -14.80 -37.77 16.24
C LEU A 203 -14.72 -39.31 16.37
N PRO A 204 -15.56 -40.04 15.65
CA PRO A 204 -15.61 -41.50 15.79
C PRO A 204 -14.47 -42.26 15.08
N ALA A 205 -13.66 -41.59 14.29
CA ALA A 205 -12.57 -42.17 13.52
C ALA A 205 -11.27 -41.36 13.67
N ARG A 206 -10.15 -41.94 13.24
CA ARG A 206 -8.81 -41.33 13.28
C ARG A 206 -8.78 -39.98 12.59
N ILE A 207 -8.15 -39.01 13.24
CA ILE A 207 -7.91 -37.68 12.65
C ILE A 207 -6.76 -37.76 11.64
N ILE A 208 -7.01 -37.31 10.39
CA ILE A 208 -6.02 -37.32 9.31
C ILE A 208 -5.43 -35.95 9.01
N ASP A 209 -6.15 -34.88 9.28
CA ASP A 209 -5.66 -33.48 9.16
C ASP A 209 -6.35 -32.59 10.20
N ILE A 210 -5.64 -31.58 10.67
CA ILE A 210 -6.11 -30.64 11.68
C ILE A 210 -5.57 -29.25 11.36
N ASP A 211 -6.37 -28.22 11.60
CA ASP A 211 -5.93 -26.84 11.52
C ASP A 211 -6.39 -26.03 12.73
N VAL A 212 -5.65 -24.99 13.08
CA VAL A 212 -5.92 -24.13 14.22
C VAL A 212 -5.61 -22.67 13.89
N THR A 213 -6.45 -21.77 14.37
CA THR A 213 -6.22 -20.33 14.24
C THR A 213 -6.44 -19.63 15.57
N PRO A 214 -5.58 -18.65 15.95
CA PRO A 214 -5.75 -17.87 17.16
C PRO A 214 -6.86 -16.83 16.95
N LEU A 215 -7.86 -16.80 17.83
CA LEU A 215 -8.87 -15.74 17.88
C LEU A 215 -8.80 -15.04 19.24
N ALA A 216 -9.33 -13.81 19.30
CA ALA A 216 -9.33 -13.01 20.53
C ALA A 216 -10.04 -13.69 21.72
N GLY A 217 -11.00 -14.59 21.45
CA GLY A 217 -11.74 -15.34 22.47
C GLY A 217 -11.10 -16.66 22.89
N GLY A 218 -10.14 -17.17 22.12
CA GLY A 218 -9.52 -18.48 22.27
C GLY A 218 -9.33 -19.15 20.91
N PRO A 219 -8.61 -20.28 20.83
CA PRO A 219 -8.32 -20.95 19.56
C PRO A 219 -9.58 -21.51 18.91
N LEU A 220 -9.63 -21.43 17.57
CA LEU A 220 -10.57 -22.14 16.73
C LEU A 220 -9.86 -23.31 16.07
N VAL A 221 -10.42 -24.49 16.18
CA VAL A 221 -9.87 -25.75 15.65
C VAL A 221 -10.83 -26.32 14.62
N ALA A 222 -10.27 -26.89 13.55
CA ALA A 222 -10.98 -27.75 12.64
C ALA A 222 -10.24 -29.07 12.52
N ALA A 223 -10.86 -30.18 12.91
CA ALA A 223 -10.30 -31.54 12.85
C ALA A 223 -11.07 -32.36 11.82
N LEU A 224 -10.34 -33.04 10.94
CA LEU A 224 -10.86 -33.88 9.87
C LEU A 224 -10.52 -35.34 10.14
N ASP A 225 -11.52 -36.24 10.15
CA ASP A 225 -11.30 -37.66 10.30
C ASP A 225 -11.17 -38.40 8.92
N GLU A 226 -10.76 -39.64 8.98
CA GLU A 226 -10.56 -40.50 7.79
C GLU A 226 -11.86 -40.81 7.02
N GLU A 227 -13.04 -40.70 7.69
CA GLU A 227 -14.35 -40.88 7.06
C GLU A 227 -14.90 -39.57 6.41
N GLY A 228 -14.16 -38.45 6.54
CA GLY A 228 -14.53 -37.19 5.93
C GLY A 228 -15.44 -36.31 6.78
N ARG A 229 -15.62 -36.60 8.09
CA ARG A 229 -16.32 -35.71 9.03
C ARG A 229 -15.37 -34.63 9.50
N VAL A 230 -15.90 -33.44 9.69
CA VAL A 230 -15.11 -32.30 10.14
C VAL A 230 -15.72 -31.72 11.40
N ARG A 231 -14.99 -31.77 12.52
CA ARG A 231 -15.35 -31.07 13.74
C ARG A 231 -14.76 -29.65 13.69
N VAL A 232 -15.63 -28.64 13.84
CA VAL A 232 -15.20 -27.25 14.02
C VAL A 232 -15.58 -26.83 15.43
N GLU A 233 -14.61 -26.33 16.19
CA GLU A 233 -14.81 -25.98 17.59
C GLU A 233 -14.00 -24.76 17.98
N SER A 234 -14.62 -23.86 18.76
CA SER A 234 -13.96 -22.69 19.34
C SER A 234 -14.09 -22.75 20.88
N ALA A 235 -12.95 -22.67 21.55
CA ALA A 235 -12.89 -22.62 23.00
C ALA A 235 -12.81 -21.17 23.46
N THR A 236 -13.93 -20.62 23.94
CA THR A 236 -13.99 -19.23 24.41
C THR A 236 -13.84 -19.14 25.91
N SER A 237 -12.84 -18.41 26.39
CA SER A 237 -12.63 -18.15 27.82
C SER A 237 -13.44 -16.91 28.27
N LYS A 238 -14.50 -17.13 29.05
CA LYS A 238 -15.30 -16.06 29.67
C LYS A 238 -14.87 -15.82 31.10
N ARG A 239 -14.48 -14.61 31.46
CA ARG A 239 -14.22 -14.22 32.85
C ARG A 239 -15.52 -13.74 33.48
N ASN A 240 -15.93 -14.39 34.56
CA ASN A 240 -17.04 -13.90 35.39
C ASN A 240 -16.58 -12.61 36.09
N MET A 241 -17.13 -11.49 35.71
CA MET A 241 -16.73 -10.16 36.25
C MET A 241 -16.96 -10.01 37.75
N ARG A 242 -17.86 -10.81 38.33
CA ARG A 242 -18.21 -10.76 39.79
C ARG A 242 -17.31 -11.65 40.63
N THR A 243 -16.92 -12.83 40.10
CA THR A 243 -16.14 -13.82 40.86
C THR A 243 -14.65 -13.88 40.43
N GLY A 244 -14.30 -13.21 39.35
CA GLY A 244 -12.95 -13.26 38.75
C GLY A 244 -12.60 -14.63 38.11
N LYS A 245 -13.46 -15.62 38.24
CA LYS A 245 -13.24 -16.97 37.75
C LYS A 245 -13.34 -17.02 36.23
N ARG A 246 -12.36 -17.63 35.58
CA ARG A 246 -12.42 -17.93 34.14
C ARG A 246 -13.09 -19.27 33.92
N THR A 247 -14.06 -19.32 33.01
CA THR A 247 -14.72 -20.56 32.57
C THR A 247 -14.52 -20.67 31.06
N THR A 248 -13.93 -21.75 30.60
CA THR A 248 -13.82 -22.03 29.17
C THR A 248 -15.08 -22.76 28.74
N VAL A 249 -15.74 -22.22 27.73
CA VAL A 249 -16.91 -22.82 27.08
C VAL A 249 -16.51 -23.20 25.67
N ALA A 250 -16.55 -24.47 25.37
CA ALA A 250 -16.39 -24.99 24.02
C ALA A 250 -17.73 -24.92 23.29
N ALA A 251 -17.73 -24.37 22.07
CA ALA A 251 -18.87 -24.36 21.17
C ALA A 251 -18.43 -24.84 19.81
N GLY A 252 -19.20 -25.69 19.17
CA GLY A 252 -18.84 -26.24 17.88
C GLY A 252 -19.91 -27.11 17.25
N ALA A 253 -19.68 -27.52 16.03
CA ALA A 253 -20.52 -28.45 15.29
C ALA A 253 -19.67 -29.43 14.46
N THR A 254 -20.26 -30.57 14.17
CA THR A 254 -19.67 -31.57 13.28
C THR A 254 -20.35 -31.52 11.92
N ILE A 255 -19.57 -31.26 10.88
CA ILE A 255 -20.01 -31.33 9.49
C ILE A 255 -19.97 -32.83 9.11
N PRO A 256 -21.10 -33.44 8.69
CA PRO A 256 -21.14 -34.85 8.38
C PRO A 256 -20.37 -35.18 7.10
N ALA A 257 -19.89 -36.41 7.02
CA ALA A 257 -19.32 -36.95 5.79
C ALA A 257 -20.35 -36.94 4.66
N ALA A 258 -19.92 -36.73 3.43
CA ALA A 258 -20.76 -36.75 2.25
C ALA A 258 -20.22 -37.81 1.28
N GLU A 259 -21.06 -38.73 0.83
CA GLU A 259 -20.68 -39.83 -0.05
C GLU A 259 -19.92 -39.42 -1.33
N ALA A 260 -20.28 -38.27 -1.89
CA ALA A 260 -19.65 -37.73 -3.11
C ALA A 260 -18.48 -36.80 -2.88
N PHE A 261 -18.00 -36.59 -1.60
CA PHE A 261 -16.93 -35.69 -1.30
C PHE A 261 -16.09 -36.23 -0.13
N GLN A 262 -14.89 -36.63 -0.41
CA GLN A 262 -13.94 -37.19 0.55
C GLN A 262 -12.82 -36.17 0.80
N PRO A 263 -12.95 -35.27 1.77
CA PRO A 263 -11.93 -34.29 2.08
C PRO A 263 -10.66 -34.94 2.62
N ARG A 264 -9.51 -34.41 2.25
CA ARG A 264 -8.20 -34.85 2.73
C ARG A 264 -7.46 -33.72 3.44
N PHE A 265 -7.81 -32.47 3.17
CA PHE A 265 -7.21 -31.31 3.79
C PHE A 265 -8.27 -30.37 4.33
N VAL A 266 -8.02 -29.83 5.53
CA VAL A 266 -8.88 -28.85 6.19
C VAL A 266 -8.06 -27.60 6.52
N ARG A 267 -8.55 -26.40 6.13
CA ARG A 267 -7.90 -25.14 6.45
C ARG A 267 -8.93 -24.11 6.89
N VAL A 268 -8.58 -23.38 7.96
CA VAL A 268 -9.41 -22.31 8.52
C VAL A 268 -8.79 -20.97 8.13
N SER A 269 -9.61 -19.98 7.74
CA SER A 269 -9.13 -18.61 7.53
C SER A 269 -8.52 -18.02 8.81
N GLU A 270 -7.61 -17.07 8.67
CA GLU A 270 -6.98 -16.43 9.83
C GLU A 270 -7.99 -15.67 10.69
N LEU A 271 -9.04 -15.12 10.06
CA LEU A 271 -10.15 -14.45 10.73
C LEU A 271 -11.11 -15.44 11.43
N GLY A 272 -11.01 -16.75 11.17
CA GLY A 272 -11.88 -17.76 11.74
C GLY A 272 -13.32 -17.72 11.24
N ASP A 273 -13.56 -17.09 10.08
CA ASP A 273 -14.90 -16.95 9.50
C ASP A 273 -15.18 -17.92 8.34
N GLN A 274 -14.14 -18.51 7.75
CA GLN A 274 -14.25 -19.43 6.62
C GLN A 274 -13.48 -20.73 6.87
N LEU A 275 -14.03 -21.83 6.38
CA LEU A 275 -13.41 -23.15 6.39
C LEU A 275 -13.33 -23.67 4.95
N PHE A 276 -12.15 -24.14 4.57
CA PHE A 276 -11.90 -24.73 3.26
C PHE A 276 -11.55 -26.21 3.42
N LEU A 277 -12.25 -27.02 2.66
CA LEU A 277 -12.01 -28.46 2.56
C LEU A 277 -11.56 -28.78 1.14
N PHE A 278 -10.55 -29.64 1.00
CA PHE A 278 -10.05 -30.10 -0.29
C PHE A 278 -10.01 -31.62 -0.32
N ALA A 279 -10.58 -32.20 -1.37
CA ALA A 279 -10.41 -33.60 -1.68
C ALA A 279 -9.17 -33.83 -2.56
N ALA A 280 -8.69 -35.06 -2.59
CA ALA A 280 -7.49 -35.43 -3.35
C ALA A 280 -7.68 -35.24 -4.88
N ASP A 281 -8.89 -35.35 -5.39
CA ASP A 281 -9.25 -35.17 -6.81
C ASP A 281 -9.21 -33.70 -7.27
N GLY A 282 -9.06 -32.76 -6.32
CA GLY A 282 -9.06 -31.32 -6.60
C GLY A 282 -10.42 -30.65 -6.42
N THR A 283 -11.45 -31.36 -6.01
CA THR A 283 -12.69 -30.73 -5.59
C THR A 283 -12.52 -30.06 -4.24
N GLY A 284 -13.13 -28.89 -4.05
CA GLY A 284 -13.10 -28.13 -2.82
C GLY A 284 -14.47 -27.66 -2.37
N ARG A 285 -14.64 -27.44 -1.08
CA ARG A 285 -15.84 -26.84 -0.47
C ARG A 285 -15.45 -25.72 0.47
N ARG A 286 -16.19 -24.59 0.39
CA ARG A 286 -16.04 -23.46 1.31
C ARG A 286 -17.27 -23.35 2.19
N TYR A 287 -17.05 -23.31 3.49
CA TYR A 287 -18.06 -23.09 4.51
C TYR A 287 -17.87 -21.76 5.20
N LEU A 288 -18.97 -21.09 5.53
CA LEU A 288 -18.99 -19.96 6.45
C LEU A 288 -19.15 -20.51 7.86
N ILE A 289 -18.21 -20.13 8.77
CA ILE A 289 -18.12 -20.64 10.15
C ILE A 289 -18.11 -19.51 11.19
N ARG A 290 -18.64 -18.33 10.86
CA ARG A 290 -18.80 -17.23 11.84
C ARG A 290 -19.59 -17.70 13.06
N ASP A 291 -20.61 -18.52 12.85
CA ASP A 291 -21.25 -19.29 13.89
C ASP A 291 -20.71 -20.73 13.82
N VAL A 292 -19.80 -21.05 14.72
CA VAL A 292 -19.16 -22.38 14.79
C VAL A 292 -20.15 -23.50 15.09
N THR A 293 -21.35 -23.18 15.60
CA THR A 293 -22.41 -24.16 15.92
C THR A 293 -23.29 -24.46 14.70
N ALA A 294 -23.24 -23.64 13.66
CA ALA A 294 -24.02 -23.80 12.43
C ALA A 294 -23.20 -23.53 11.16
N PRO A 295 -22.18 -24.35 10.83
CA PRO A 295 -21.40 -24.21 9.62
C PRO A 295 -22.28 -24.27 8.38
N LYS A 296 -22.16 -23.28 7.47
CA LYS A 296 -22.98 -23.21 6.25
C LYS A 296 -22.13 -23.41 5.02
N LEU A 297 -22.48 -24.40 4.18
CA LEU A 297 -21.85 -24.57 2.88
C LEU A 297 -22.20 -23.39 1.97
N MET A 298 -21.19 -22.68 1.48
CA MET A 298 -21.35 -21.51 0.63
C MET A 298 -21.14 -21.85 -0.85
N GLU A 299 -20.13 -22.67 -1.15
CA GLU A 299 -19.83 -23.06 -2.53
C GLU A 299 -19.02 -24.37 -2.60
N SER A 300 -19.10 -25.02 -3.76
CA SER A 300 -18.15 -26.05 -4.18
C SER A 300 -17.33 -25.49 -5.36
N PHE A 301 -16.03 -25.71 -5.33
CA PHE A 301 -15.09 -25.15 -6.31
C PHE A 301 -14.09 -26.23 -6.77
N SER A 302 -13.31 -25.92 -7.81
CA SER A 302 -12.22 -26.77 -8.28
C SER A 302 -10.87 -26.11 -8.02
N ALA A 303 -9.92 -26.88 -7.52
CA ALA A 303 -8.52 -26.46 -7.38
C ALA A 303 -7.72 -26.59 -8.70
N GLY A 304 -8.36 -26.99 -9.81
CA GLY A 304 -7.73 -27.08 -11.12
C GLY A 304 -6.91 -28.36 -11.36
N GLY A 305 -7.03 -29.37 -10.48
CA GLY A 305 -6.38 -30.67 -10.58
C GLY A 305 -6.17 -31.34 -9.23
N PRO A 306 -5.67 -32.58 -9.19
CA PRO A 306 -5.46 -33.31 -7.95
C PRO A 306 -4.56 -32.58 -6.97
N VAL A 307 -5.00 -32.50 -5.71
CA VAL A 307 -4.32 -31.77 -4.61
C VAL A 307 -3.49 -32.71 -3.77
N THR A 308 -2.25 -32.32 -3.51
CA THR A 308 -1.29 -33.11 -2.70
C THR A 308 -0.84 -32.38 -1.44
N ALA A 309 -0.92 -31.05 -1.41
CA ALA A 309 -0.57 -30.24 -0.23
C ALA A 309 -1.35 -28.94 -0.20
N VAL A 310 -1.74 -28.47 0.97
CA VAL A 310 -2.44 -27.18 1.16
C VAL A 310 -1.87 -26.46 2.38
N ALA A 311 -1.54 -25.18 2.21
CA ALA A 311 -1.09 -24.34 3.32
C ALA A 311 -1.80 -22.98 3.27
N ARG A 312 -2.10 -22.40 4.44
CA ARG A 312 -2.63 -21.05 4.57
C ARG A 312 -1.48 -20.05 4.49
N LEU A 313 -1.64 -19.01 3.66
CA LEU A 313 -0.70 -17.89 3.58
C LEU A 313 -0.94 -16.87 4.70
N PHE A 314 0.11 -16.16 5.05
CA PHE A 314 0.06 -15.12 6.09
C PHE A 314 -0.92 -14.00 5.72
N GLY A 315 -1.66 -13.51 6.70
CA GLY A 315 -2.42 -12.26 6.66
C GLY A 315 -3.80 -12.31 6.02
N GLY A 316 -4.42 -13.51 5.84
CA GLY A 316 -5.76 -13.49 5.29
C GLY A 316 -6.42 -14.85 5.02
N THR A 317 -7.17 -14.94 3.92
CA THR A 317 -7.89 -16.14 3.47
C THR A 317 -7.18 -16.88 2.35
N ALA A 318 -6.04 -16.37 1.88
CA ALA A 318 -5.31 -16.95 0.75
C ALA A 318 -4.66 -18.29 1.12
N LEU A 319 -4.76 -19.24 0.21
CA LEU A 319 -4.25 -20.60 0.33
C LEU A 319 -3.26 -20.89 -0.80
N ALA A 320 -2.16 -21.56 -0.47
CA ALA A 320 -1.27 -22.18 -1.45
C ALA A 320 -1.64 -23.65 -1.60
N VAL A 321 -2.04 -24.05 -2.79
CA VAL A 321 -2.51 -25.39 -3.12
C VAL A 321 -1.55 -26.03 -4.09
N GLY A 322 -0.86 -27.09 -3.65
CA GLY A 322 0.08 -27.87 -4.44
C GLY A 322 -0.60 -29.04 -5.12
N GLY A 323 -0.28 -29.24 -6.39
CA GLY A 323 -0.85 -30.28 -7.23
C GLY A 323 0.07 -31.49 -7.45
N SER A 324 -0.51 -32.59 -7.88
CA SER A 324 0.21 -33.77 -8.34
C SER A 324 1.02 -33.51 -9.63
N ASP A 325 0.67 -32.43 -10.34
CA ASP A 325 1.36 -31.91 -11.52
C ASP A 325 2.64 -31.11 -11.17
N GLY A 326 2.94 -30.93 -9.87
CA GLY A 326 4.04 -30.11 -9.39
C GLY A 326 3.77 -28.62 -9.42
N GLY A 327 2.62 -28.20 -9.95
CA GLY A 327 2.16 -26.82 -9.94
C GLY A 327 1.67 -26.39 -8.56
N VAL A 328 1.72 -25.08 -8.31
CA VAL A 328 1.17 -24.47 -7.09
C VAL A 328 0.22 -23.35 -7.48
N ARG A 329 -0.99 -23.38 -6.93
CA ARG A 329 -2.04 -22.40 -7.19
C ARG A 329 -2.30 -21.58 -5.93
N ILE A 330 -2.38 -20.25 -6.08
CA ILE A 330 -2.78 -19.36 -5.00
C ILE A 330 -4.26 -19.06 -5.17
N MET A 331 -5.04 -19.47 -4.17
CA MET A 331 -6.50 -19.38 -4.18
C MET A 331 -6.98 -18.56 -2.98
N PHE A 332 -7.99 -17.73 -3.19
CA PHE A 332 -8.69 -17.01 -2.12
C PHE A 332 -10.13 -16.68 -2.51
N ALA A 333 -10.94 -16.35 -1.51
CA ALA A 333 -12.31 -15.88 -1.74
C ALA A 333 -12.31 -14.41 -2.14
N ALA A 334 -12.92 -14.07 -3.28
CA ALA A 334 -13.00 -12.70 -3.80
C ALA A 334 -14.43 -12.36 -4.27
N ARG A 335 -14.76 -11.06 -4.25
CA ARG A 335 -16.01 -10.55 -4.85
C ARG A 335 -15.82 -10.45 -6.36
N VAL A 336 -16.12 -11.50 -7.06
CA VAL A 336 -16.09 -11.50 -8.52
C VAL A 336 -17.51 -11.36 -9.06
N ALA A 337 -17.66 -10.60 -10.15
CA ALA A 337 -18.88 -10.63 -10.94
C ALA A 337 -19.10 -12.09 -11.40
N PRO A 338 -20.33 -12.64 -11.37
CA PRO A 338 -20.58 -13.99 -11.82
C PRO A 338 -20.06 -14.12 -13.24
N SER A 339 -19.02 -14.92 -13.44
CA SER A 339 -18.63 -15.34 -14.77
C SER A 339 -19.80 -16.10 -15.36
N ALA A 340 -20.07 -15.93 -16.63
CA ALA A 340 -21.21 -16.52 -17.33
C ALA A 340 -21.34 -18.01 -16.98
N GLY A 341 -22.33 -18.36 -16.13
CA GLY A 341 -22.63 -19.72 -15.69
C GLY A 341 -22.40 -20.05 -14.22
N GLY A 342 -21.69 -19.25 -13.44
CA GLY A 342 -21.50 -19.46 -11.99
C GLY A 342 -22.59 -18.75 -11.18
N LYS A 343 -23.30 -19.48 -10.28
CA LYS A 343 -24.14 -18.83 -9.27
C LYS A 343 -23.20 -18.22 -8.22
N PRO A 344 -23.30 -16.91 -7.95
CA PRO A 344 -22.58 -16.35 -6.80
C PRO A 344 -23.08 -17.04 -5.53
N SER A 345 -22.16 -17.31 -4.60
CA SER A 345 -22.53 -17.76 -3.26
C SER A 345 -23.39 -16.68 -2.58
N GLU A 346 -24.16 -17.07 -1.56
CA GLU A 346 -25.06 -16.14 -0.86
C GLU A 346 -24.32 -14.92 -0.23
N ASP A 347 -23.03 -15.05 0.06
CA ASP A 347 -22.19 -13.98 0.59
C ASP A 347 -21.52 -13.13 -0.53
N GLY A 348 -21.79 -13.43 -1.79
CA GLY A 348 -21.23 -12.73 -2.95
C GLY A 348 -19.71 -12.96 -3.15
N LEU A 349 -19.14 -13.97 -2.49
CA LEU A 349 -17.74 -14.36 -2.66
C LEU A 349 -17.65 -15.65 -3.48
N ALA A 350 -16.59 -15.78 -4.28
CA ALA A 350 -16.22 -17.02 -4.95
C ALA A 350 -14.74 -17.30 -4.73
N VAL A 351 -14.38 -18.58 -4.59
CA VAL A 351 -12.98 -19.00 -4.54
C VAL A 351 -12.40 -18.94 -5.95
N VAL A 352 -11.34 -18.16 -6.09
CA VAL A 352 -10.67 -17.93 -7.38
C VAL A 352 -9.21 -18.34 -7.31
N THR A 353 -8.68 -18.79 -8.45
CA THR A 353 -7.25 -18.97 -8.63
C THR A 353 -6.64 -17.65 -9.11
N ALA A 354 -5.97 -16.94 -8.20
CA ALA A 354 -5.39 -15.65 -8.51
C ALA A 354 -4.05 -15.77 -9.24
N ARG A 355 -3.28 -16.83 -8.95
CA ARG A 355 -1.97 -17.09 -9.55
C ARG A 355 -1.66 -18.57 -9.63
N GLU A 356 -0.83 -18.89 -10.61
CA GLU A 356 -0.30 -20.24 -10.82
C GLU A 356 1.21 -20.18 -10.94
N PHE A 357 1.89 -21.08 -10.25
CA PHE A 357 3.31 -21.32 -10.39
C PHE A 357 3.50 -22.67 -11.08
N PRO A 358 4.15 -22.72 -12.23
CA PRO A 358 4.37 -23.97 -12.94
C PRO A 358 5.29 -24.90 -12.12
N ALA A 359 5.27 -26.19 -12.44
CA ALA A 359 6.19 -27.17 -11.86
C ALA A 359 7.65 -26.77 -12.11
N ALA A 360 8.52 -27.08 -11.16
CA ALA A 360 9.97 -26.77 -11.28
C ALA A 360 10.70 -27.69 -12.25
N SER A 361 10.24 -28.92 -12.35
CA SER A 361 10.76 -29.97 -13.23
C SER A 361 9.60 -30.84 -13.71
N ALA A 362 9.86 -31.75 -14.65
CA ALA A 362 8.84 -32.58 -15.26
C ALA A 362 7.95 -33.28 -14.19
N ALA A 363 6.75 -32.73 -13.98
CA ALA A 363 5.59 -33.30 -13.27
C ALA A 363 5.90 -34.06 -11.96
N ALA A 364 6.75 -33.51 -11.09
CA ALA A 364 6.97 -34.07 -9.74
C ALA A 364 5.96 -33.48 -8.77
N ALA A 365 5.11 -34.30 -8.18
CA ALA A 365 4.07 -33.88 -7.24
C ALA A 365 4.63 -33.02 -6.09
N VAL A 366 3.90 -32.02 -5.66
CA VAL A 366 4.23 -31.24 -4.47
C VAL A 366 4.09 -32.13 -3.25
N THR A 367 5.15 -32.22 -2.42
CA THR A 367 5.16 -33.06 -1.21
C THR A 367 4.89 -32.27 0.07
N ALA A 368 5.35 -31.02 0.12
CA ALA A 368 5.15 -30.16 1.28
C ALA A 368 5.09 -28.66 0.88
N ILE A 369 4.30 -27.90 1.64
CA ILE A 369 4.24 -26.44 1.55
C ILE A 369 4.35 -25.88 2.96
N THR A 370 5.21 -24.88 3.16
CA THR A 370 5.27 -24.08 4.39
C THR A 370 5.20 -22.60 4.07
N THR A 371 4.65 -21.82 4.98
CA THR A 371 4.43 -20.37 4.78
C THR A 371 5.20 -19.57 5.80
N SER A 372 5.62 -18.37 5.42
CA SER A 372 6.21 -17.42 6.35
C SER A 372 5.18 -16.96 7.38
N PRO A 373 5.59 -16.72 8.64
CA PRO A 373 4.72 -16.16 9.66
C PRO A 373 4.54 -14.64 9.59
N ARG A 374 5.25 -13.95 8.66
CA ARG A 374 5.26 -12.47 8.62
C ARG A 374 5.13 -11.84 7.24
N SER A 375 5.25 -12.63 6.18
CA SER A 375 5.16 -12.13 4.81
C SER A 375 4.42 -13.11 3.89
N ARG A 376 4.23 -12.73 2.65
CA ARG A 376 3.63 -13.58 1.60
C ARG A 376 4.64 -14.55 0.97
N LEU A 377 5.77 -14.76 1.62
CA LEU A 377 6.79 -15.73 1.25
C LEU A 377 6.36 -17.14 1.67
N PHE A 378 6.60 -18.12 0.83
CA PHE A 378 6.32 -19.52 1.15
C PHE A 378 7.30 -20.44 0.42
N ALA A 379 7.52 -21.62 0.96
CA ALA A 379 8.38 -22.63 0.37
C ALA A 379 7.61 -23.88 -0.02
N VAL A 380 8.02 -24.49 -1.12
CA VAL A 380 7.40 -25.67 -1.70
C VAL A 380 8.49 -26.72 -1.97
N ALA A 381 8.24 -27.94 -1.54
CA ALA A 381 9.05 -29.11 -1.88
C ALA A 381 8.28 -30.00 -2.86
N ASP A 382 9.02 -30.66 -3.76
CA ASP A 382 8.48 -31.63 -4.71
C ASP A 382 9.08 -33.04 -4.52
N ALA A 383 8.46 -34.02 -5.14
CA ALA A 383 8.90 -35.42 -5.09
C ALA A 383 10.26 -35.67 -5.78
N ALA A 384 10.74 -34.73 -6.61
CA ALA A 384 12.06 -34.78 -7.22
C ALA A 384 13.17 -34.25 -6.27
N GLY A 385 12.80 -33.80 -5.07
CA GLY A 385 13.72 -33.26 -4.07
C GLY A 385 14.13 -31.82 -4.33
N GLN A 386 13.38 -31.08 -5.17
CA GLN A 386 13.59 -29.64 -5.32
C GLN A 386 12.79 -28.88 -4.28
N VAL A 387 13.40 -27.86 -3.71
CA VAL A 387 12.74 -26.91 -2.83
C VAL A 387 12.79 -25.52 -3.45
N ARG A 388 11.65 -24.88 -3.57
CA ARG A 388 11.50 -23.54 -4.14
C ARG A 388 10.99 -22.57 -3.09
N LEU A 389 11.51 -21.35 -3.11
CA LEU A 389 11.01 -20.22 -2.35
C LEU A 389 10.23 -19.33 -3.29
N LEU A 390 8.97 -19.10 -2.98
CA LEU A 390 8.00 -18.39 -3.84
C LEU A 390 7.39 -17.22 -3.08
N HIS A 391 7.01 -16.16 -3.80
CA HIS A 391 6.27 -15.03 -3.23
C HIS A 391 4.90 -14.91 -3.89
N SER A 392 3.83 -15.02 -3.09
CA SER A 392 2.47 -15.14 -3.62
C SER A 392 1.98 -13.88 -4.32
N THR A 393 2.15 -12.68 -3.73
CA THR A 393 1.69 -11.40 -4.32
C THR A 393 2.46 -11.04 -5.58
N ALA A 394 3.79 -11.19 -5.55
CA ALA A 394 4.62 -10.89 -6.73
C ALA A 394 4.50 -11.94 -7.84
N GLY A 395 3.92 -13.12 -7.56
CA GLY A 395 3.75 -14.18 -8.54
C GLY A 395 5.08 -14.71 -9.10
N ARG A 396 6.17 -14.65 -8.31
CA ARG A 396 7.51 -15.01 -8.79
C ARG A 396 8.18 -16.06 -7.92
N GLU A 397 9.06 -16.83 -8.55
CA GLU A 397 10.03 -17.66 -7.87
C GLU A 397 11.18 -16.77 -7.36
N VAL A 398 11.38 -16.77 -6.03
CA VAL A 398 12.40 -15.97 -5.35
C VAL A 398 13.75 -16.67 -5.44
N ALA A 399 13.79 -17.97 -5.12
CA ALA A 399 14.98 -18.79 -5.20
C ALA A 399 14.65 -20.28 -5.37
N LYS A 400 15.57 -21.01 -6.03
CA LYS A 400 15.64 -22.49 -5.98
C LYS A 400 16.67 -22.87 -4.94
N VAL A 401 16.24 -23.68 -3.99
CA VAL A 401 17.04 -24.14 -2.86
C VAL A 401 17.29 -25.64 -3.06
N GLY A 402 18.47 -26.12 -2.79
CA GLY A 402 18.73 -27.55 -2.86
C GLY A 402 19.54 -28.05 -4.05
N ALA A 403 19.89 -27.19 -5.02
CA ALA A 403 20.80 -27.59 -6.12
C ALA A 403 22.22 -27.96 -5.63
N ALA A 404 22.59 -27.53 -4.41
CA ALA A 404 23.89 -27.77 -3.78
C ALA A 404 23.81 -28.72 -2.55
N ALA A 405 22.66 -29.33 -2.28
CA ALA A 405 22.56 -30.28 -1.16
C ALA A 405 23.18 -31.63 -1.52
N PRO A 406 23.86 -32.31 -0.58
CA PRO A 406 24.56 -33.58 -0.84
C PRO A 406 23.63 -34.77 -1.12
N ALA A 407 22.31 -34.60 -1.05
CA ALA A 407 21.34 -35.63 -1.47
C ALA A 407 20.02 -34.95 -1.86
N LYS A 408 19.50 -35.24 -3.06
CA LYS A 408 18.13 -34.94 -3.47
C LYS A 408 17.19 -35.84 -2.66
N VAL A 409 16.69 -35.33 -1.55
CA VAL A 409 15.72 -36.05 -0.70
C VAL A 409 14.39 -35.33 -0.84
N ALA A 410 13.33 -36.07 -1.19
CA ALA A 410 11.99 -35.53 -1.19
C ALA A 410 11.61 -35.08 0.24
N ALA A 411 11.53 -33.77 0.45
CA ALA A 411 11.14 -33.25 1.75
C ALA A 411 9.64 -33.45 1.98
N THR A 412 9.30 -34.01 3.13
CA THR A 412 7.91 -34.24 3.55
C THR A 412 7.41 -33.20 4.54
N ALA A 413 8.31 -32.41 5.13
CA ALA A 413 7.97 -31.28 5.98
C ALA A 413 8.98 -30.14 5.79
N LEU A 414 8.47 -28.90 5.87
CA LEU A 414 9.23 -27.67 5.71
C LEU A 414 8.90 -26.69 6.85
N ALA A 415 9.86 -25.83 7.22
CA ALA A 415 9.62 -24.72 8.14
C ALA A 415 10.41 -23.48 7.74
N ILE A 416 9.81 -22.30 7.94
CA ILE A 416 10.43 -20.97 7.81
C ILE A 416 10.35 -20.30 9.18
N PRO A 417 11.49 -19.89 9.81
CA PRO A 417 11.51 -19.13 11.05
C PRO A 417 10.85 -17.75 10.92
N ALA A 418 10.52 -17.14 12.06
CA ALA A 418 9.92 -15.81 12.10
C ALA A 418 10.80 -14.72 11.47
N ARG A 419 12.12 -14.86 11.48
CA ARG A 419 13.05 -13.90 10.82
C ARG A 419 13.21 -14.10 9.32
N GLU A 420 12.64 -15.17 8.73
CA GLU A 420 12.77 -15.51 7.30
C GLU A 420 14.22 -15.67 6.81
N ASN A 421 15.15 -15.87 7.73
CA ASN A 421 16.58 -15.98 7.44
C ASN A 421 17.05 -17.42 7.19
N ARG A 422 16.15 -18.40 7.38
CA ARG A 422 16.43 -19.83 7.22
C ARG A 422 15.25 -20.54 6.54
N LEU A 423 15.56 -21.67 5.93
CA LEU A 423 14.59 -22.67 5.48
C LEU A 423 15.04 -24.03 5.98
N LEU A 424 14.13 -24.76 6.60
CA LEU A 424 14.33 -26.11 7.07
C LEU A 424 13.51 -27.07 6.20
N ALA A 425 14.10 -28.20 5.86
CA ALA A 425 13.43 -29.29 5.16
C ALA A 425 13.77 -30.62 5.80
N VAL A 426 12.76 -31.44 6.03
CA VAL A 426 12.89 -32.78 6.63
C VAL A 426 12.36 -33.81 5.65
N GLY A 427 13.15 -34.84 5.41
CA GLY A 427 12.79 -35.96 4.55
C GLY A 427 13.92 -37.00 4.48
N GLY A 428 13.59 -38.26 4.22
CA GLY A 428 14.55 -39.35 4.07
C GLY A 428 15.55 -39.51 5.23
N GLY A 429 15.08 -39.38 6.45
CA GLY A 429 15.93 -39.51 7.64
C GLY A 429 16.94 -38.36 7.84
N ARG A 430 16.68 -37.17 7.25
CA ARG A 430 17.57 -36.00 7.34
C ARG A 430 16.80 -34.71 7.54
N LEU A 431 17.41 -33.79 8.28
CA LEU A 431 17.05 -32.37 8.28
C LEU A 431 18.14 -31.61 7.52
N ALA A 432 17.74 -30.80 6.58
CA ALA A 432 18.61 -29.86 5.87
C ALA A 432 18.19 -28.42 6.17
N ALA A 433 19.16 -27.54 6.35
CA ALA A 433 18.94 -26.12 6.62
C ALA A 433 19.71 -25.27 5.61
N TRP A 434 19.07 -24.21 5.15
CA TRP A 434 19.69 -23.19 4.28
C TRP A 434 19.49 -21.81 4.90
N SER A 435 20.49 -20.96 4.75
CA SER A 435 20.33 -19.54 5.00
C SER A 435 19.63 -18.90 3.80
N ILE A 436 18.72 -17.97 4.08
CA ILE A 436 17.96 -17.23 3.10
C ILE A 436 18.19 -15.74 3.32
N ASP A 437 18.51 -15.03 2.25
CA ASP A 437 18.39 -13.58 2.12
C ASP A 437 17.45 -13.33 0.92
N SER A 438 16.18 -13.20 1.23
CA SER A 438 15.13 -13.02 0.19
C SER A 438 15.16 -11.62 -0.44
N GLY A 439 15.90 -10.66 0.14
CA GLY A 439 15.87 -9.27 -0.27
C GLY A 439 14.46 -8.67 -0.14
N TYR A 440 13.96 -8.13 -1.25
CA TYR A 440 12.60 -7.55 -1.32
C TYR A 440 11.77 -8.34 -2.36
N PRO A 441 11.27 -9.51 -1.99
CA PRO A 441 10.61 -10.42 -2.93
C PRO A 441 9.30 -9.85 -3.49
N GLU A 442 8.65 -8.94 -2.78
CA GLU A 442 7.42 -8.25 -3.17
C GLU A 442 7.64 -7.22 -4.29
N VAL A 443 8.88 -6.73 -4.47
CA VAL A 443 9.22 -5.71 -5.47
C VAL A 443 9.81 -6.35 -6.72
N SER A 444 9.17 -6.11 -7.85
CA SER A 444 9.67 -6.50 -9.19
C SER A 444 9.18 -5.50 -10.22
N LEU A 445 9.82 -5.44 -11.38
CA LEU A 445 9.31 -4.60 -12.47
C LEU A 445 7.89 -4.97 -12.87
N GLN A 446 7.53 -6.24 -12.76
CA GLN A 446 6.19 -6.71 -13.02
C GLN A 446 5.18 -6.18 -12.00
N THR A 447 5.47 -6.26 -10.68
CA THR A 447 4.57 -5.74 -9.65
C THR A 447 4.45 -4.22 -9.67
N LEU A 448 5.51 -3.51 -10.09
CA LEU A 448 5.52 -2.06 -10.21
C LEU A 448 4.69 -1.55 -11.40
N LEU A 449 4.70 -2.26 -12.53
CA LEU A 449 4.15 -1.76 -13.80
C LEU A 449 2.92 -2.54 -14.31
N SER A 450 2.70 -3.78 -13.85
CA SER A 450 1.55 -4.60 -14.28
C SER A 450 0.46 -4.64 -13.20
N PRO A 451 -0.81 -4.87 -13.57
CA PRO A 451 -1.88 -5.05 -12.60
C PRO A 451 -1.68 -6.36 -11.82
N VAL A 452 -1.92 -6.30 -10.53
CA VAL A 452 -1.78 -7.42 -9.59
C VAL A 452 -3.14 -7.74 -8.99
N TRP A 453 -3.48 -9.02 -8.88
CA TRP A 453 -4.68 -9.43 -8.19
C TRP A 453 -4.41 -9.61 -6.71
N TYR A 454 -4.78 -8.62 -5.92
CA TYR A 454 -4.64 -8.63 -4.47
C TYR A 454 -5.81 -9.37 -3.82
N GLU A 455 -5.56 -9.93 -2.64
CA GLU A 455 -6.58 -10.62 -1.86
C GLU A 455 -7.76 -9.69 -1.54
N GLY A 456 -8.98 -10.22 -1.72
CA GLY A 456 -10.22 -9.46 -1.50
C GLY A 456 -10.63 -8.50 -2.63
N TYR A 457 -9.82 -8.31 -3.67
CA TYR A 457 -10.17 -7.51 -4.83
C TYR A 457 -10.95 -8.32 -5.87
N PRO A 458 -11.87 -7.68 -6.63
CA PRO A 458 -12.67 -8.37 -7.66
C PRO A 458 -11.87 -8.75 -8.91
N GLY A 459 -10.63 -8.31 -9.04
CA GLY A 459 -9.76 -8.57 -10.17
C GLY A 459 -8.38 -7.92 -10.03
N SER A 460 -7.56 -8.06 -11.05
CA SER A 460 -6.24 -7.43 -11.10
C SER A 460 -6.35 -5.93 -11.22
N VAL A 461 -5.65 -5.19 -10.35
CA VAL A 461 -5.65 -3.73 -10.30
C VAL A 461 -4.24 -3.17 -10.15
N HIS A 462 -4.07 -1.93 -10.61
CA HIS A 462 -2.91 -1.14 -10.25
C HIS A 462 -3.24 -0.41 -8.94
N ALA A 463 -2.56 -0.73 -7.85
CA ALA A 463 -2.76 -0.08 -6.57
C ALA A 463 -1.43 0.28 -5.93
N TRP A 464 -1.38 1.44 -5.27
CA TRP A 464 -0.30 1.84 -4.39
C TRP A 464 -0.86 2.04 -3.00
N GLU A 465 -0.44 1.17 -2.08
CA GLU A 465 -0.85 1.25 -0.69
C GLU A 465 0.25 0.69 0.18
N THR A 466 0.83 1.55 1.01
CA THR A 466 1.79 1.16 2.03
C THR A 466 1.06 1.16 3.36
N THR A 467 0.89 -0.01 3.94
CA THR A 467 0.18 -0.16 5.21
C THR A 467 1.16 -0.20 6.36
N GLY A 468 0.78 0.39 7.48
CA GLY A 468 1.50 0.26 8.75
C GLY A 468 1.20 -1.05 9.51
N HIS A 469 0.39 -1.96 8.96
CA HIS A 469 0.02 -3.23 9.56
C HIS A 469 0.71 -4.39 8.85
N GLU A 470 1.45 -5.22 9.59
CA GLU A 470 2.19 -6.38 9.06
C GLU A 470 1.26 -7.42 8.39
N ALA A 471 0.02 -7.54 8.87
CA ALA A 471 -0.97 -8.48 8.32
C ALA A 471 -1.52 -8.11 6.93
N PHE A 472 -1.33 -6.87 6.49
CA PHE A 472 -1.83 -6.41 5.19
C PHE A 472 -0.85 -6.69 4.05
N GLU A 473 -1.41 -7.02 2.90
CA GLU A 473 -0.66 -7.20 1.66
C GLU A 473 -0.26 -5.83 1.08
N SER A 474 1.05 -5.52 1.10
CA SER A 474 1.59 -4.28 0.53
C SER A 474 1.38 -4.21 -0.99
N LYS A 475 0.97 -3.05 -1.50
CA LYS A 475 0.64 -2.83 -2.91
C LYS A 475 1.61 -1.80 -3.50
N PHE A 476 2.45 -2.22 -4.43
CA PHE A 476 3.54 -1.42 -4.98
C PHE A 476 3.36 -1.04 -6.46
N GLY A 477 2.13 -0.93 -6.96
CA GLY A 477 1.87 -0.49 -8.33
C GLY A 477 2.20 0.99 -8.54
N LEU A 478 3.20 1.33 -9.36
CA LEU A 478 3.59 2.72 -9.65
C LEU A 478 2.66 3.43 -10.63
N VAL A 479 1.90 2.69 -11.41
CA VAL A 479 1.04 3.25 -12.48
C VAL A 479 0.09 4.34 -11.97
N PRO A 480 -0.62 4.18 -10.83
CA PRO A 480 -1.47 5.25 -10.30
C PRO A 480 -0.70 6.52 -9.94
N LEU A 481 0.51 6.40 -9.41
CA LEU A 481 1.36 7.54 -9.04
C LEU A 481 1.87 8.26 -10.29
N VAL A 482 2.32 7.51 -11.30
CA VAL A 482 2.78 8.07 -12.58
C VAL A 482 1.62 8.78 -13.29
N PHE A 483 0.47 8.11 -13.39
CA PHE A 483 -0.72 8.70 -14.02
C PHE A 483 -1.20 9.96 -13.27
N GLY A 484 -1.27 9.90 -11.93
CA GLY A 484 -1.65 11.04 -11.10
C GLY A 484 -0.70 12.23 -11.31
N THR A 485 0.61 11.98 -11.38
CA THR A 485 1.62 13.01 -11.62
C THR A 485 1.48 13.61 -13.02
N LEU A 486 1.32 12.80 -14.06
CA LEU A 486 1.09 13.27 -15.43
C LEU A 486 -0.20 14.09 -15.55
N LYS A 487 -1.30 13.61 -14.95
CA LYS A 487 -2.58 14.30 -14.90
C LYS A 487 -2.45 15.66 -14.20
N ALA A 488 -1.84 15.71 -13.02
CA ALA A 488 -1.62 16.95 -12.29
C ALA A 488 -0.73 17.94 -13.08
N THR A 489 0.32 17.44 -13.72
CA THR A 489 1.20 18.25 -14.57
C THR A 489 0.45 18.83 -15.77
N LEU A 490 -0.34 18.01 -16.47
CA LEU A 490 -1.14 18.46 -17.61
C LEU A 490 -2.12 19.56 -17.21
N TYR A 491 -2.85 19.37 -16.11
CA TYR A 491 -3.79 20.38 -15.62
C TYR A 491 -3.08 21.67 -15.18
N SER A 492 -1.97 21.55 -14.45
CA SER A 492 -1.17 22.71 -14.05
C SER A 492 -0.68 23.50 -15.26
N MET A 493 -0.17 22.84 -16.30
CA MET A 493 0.32 23.50 -17.52
C MET A 493 -0.81 24.12 -18.33
N LEU A 494 -2.00 23.54 -18.36
CA LEU A 494 -3.16 24.08 -19.05
C LEU A 494 -3.51 25.49 -18.55
N PHE A 495 -3.38 25.74 -17.26
CA PHE A 495 -3.62 27.05 -16.65
C PHE A 495 -2.36 27.93 -16.59
N ALA A 496 -1.23 27.37 -16.23
CA ALA A 496 0.00 28.14 -16.04
C ALA A 496 0.56 28.69 -17.36
N THR A 497 0.49 27.94 -18.46
CA THR A 497 1.06 28.36 -19.75
C THR A 497 0.39 29.61 -20.32
N PRO A 498 -0.95 29.74 -20.44
CA PRO A 498 -1.60 30.96 -20.88
C PRO A 498 -1.28 32.15 -19.98
N ILE A 499 -1.29 31.95 -18.65
CA ILE A 499 -0.98 33.03 -17.70
C ILE A 499 0.47 33.50 -17.88
N ALA A 500 1.42 32.58 -18.02
CA ALA A 500 2.83 32.90 -18.24
C ALA A 500 3.04 33.68 -19.57
N ILE A 501 2.39 33.25 -20.65
CA ILE A 501 2.44 33.93 -21.95
C ILE A 501 1.86 35.35 -21.85
N LEU A 502 0.69 35.50 -21.24
CA LEU A 502 0.06 36.80 -21.05
C LEU A 502 0.89 37.73 -20.17
N ALA A 503 1.47 37.19 -19.07
CA ALA A 503 2.37 37.93 -18.20
C ALA A 503 3.65 38.37 -18.95
N ALA A 504 4.22 37.49 -19.78
CA ALA A 504 5.39 37.82 -20.60
C ALA A 504 5.08 38.93 -21.64
N ILE A 505 3.92 38.83 -22.31
CA ILE A 505 3.47 39.87 -23.24
C ILE A 505 3.28 41.20 -22.51
N TYR A 506 2.61 41.19 -21.35
CA TYR A 506 2.43 42.38 -20.53
C TYR A 506 3.77 43.00 -20.12
N ALA A 507 4.67 42.18 -19.58
CA ALA A 507 5.99 42.62 -19.12
C ALA A 507 6.86 43.17 -20.26
N SER A 508 6.75 42.59 -21.47
CA SER A 508 7.53 43.05 -22.64
C SER A 508 6.99 44.32 -23.28
N GLN A 509 5.67 44.41 -23.45
CA GLN A 509 5.03 45.45 -24.29
C GLN A 509 4.42 46.60 -23.49
N PHE A 510 3.87 46.31 -22.28
CA PHE A 510 3.04 47.28 -21.56
C PHE A 510 3.64 47.77 -20.24
N MET A 511 4.64 47.08 -19.71
CA MET A 511 5.22 47.42 -18.40
C MET A 511 6.17 48.60 -18.48
N GLN A 512 6.03 49.54 -17.54
CA GLN A 512 6.93 50.70 -17.42
C GLN A 512 8.38 50.24 -17.17
N PRO A 513 9.38 50.93 -17.78
CA PRO A 513 10.79 50.54 -17.65
C PRO A 513 11.29 50.43 -16.22
N LYS A 514 10.81 51.28 -15.29
CA LYS A 514 11.17 51.27 -13.88
C LYS A 514 10.74 49.95 -13.17
N TRP A 515 9.53 49.48 -13.47
CA TRP A 515 9.02 48.22 -12.91
C TRP A 515 9.67 47.01 -13.59
N LYS A 516 9.87 47.07 -14.90
CA LYS A 516 10.56 46.04 -15.67
C LYS A 516 11.97 45.77 -15.12
N ALA A 517 12.71 46.82 -14.75
CA ALA A 517 14.06 46.71 -14.17
C ALA A 517 14.09 46.02 -12.81
N ARG A 518 12.97 46.00 -12.05
CA ARG A 518 12.86 45.30 -10.76
C ARG A 518 12.27 43.90 -10.90
N ILE A 519 11.21 43.76 -11.68
CA ILE A 519 10.46 42.49 -11.79
C ILE A 519 11.25 41.43 -12.54
N LYS A 520 11.97 41.80 -13.62
CA LYS A 520 12.76 40.86 -14.41
C LYS A 520 13.81 40.11 -13.58
N PRO A 521 14.67 40.78 -12.80
CA PRO A 521 15.62 40.10 -11.94
C PRO A 521 14.94 39.23 -10.85
N THR A 522 13.78 39.67 -10.33
CA THR A 522 13.04 38.89 -9.33
C THR A 522 12.52 37.58 -9.92
N ILE A 523 11.98 37.59 -11.13
CA ILE A 523 11.52 36.38 -11.84
C ILE A 523 12.72 35.47 -12.15
N GLU A 524 13.84 36.02 -12.59
CA GLU A 524 15.08 35.27 -12.86
C GLU A 524 15.63 34.61 -11.59
N MET A 525 15.58 35.30 -10.45
CA MET A 525 15.92 34.68 -9.15
C MET A 525 14.95 33.59 -8.73
N MET A 526 13.65 33.81 -8.92
CA MET A 526 12.64 32.76 -8.64
C MET A 526 12.81 31.53 -9.54
N ALA A 527 13.18 31.73 -10.81
CA ALA A 527 13.44 30.62 -11.73
C ALA A 527 14.68 29.79 -11.33
N SER A 528 15.59 30.36 -10.53
CA SER A 528 16.76 29.65 -10.00
C SER A 528 16.48 28.83 -8.73
N LEU A 529 15.29 28.99 -8.11
CA LEU A 529 14.92 28.22 -6.94
C LEU A 529 14.72 26.74 -7.32
N PRO A 530 15.19 25.78 -6.48
CA PRO A 530 14.99 24.37 -6.74
C PRO A 530 13.50 24.03 -6.81
N SER A 531 13.05 23.51 -7.95
CA SER A 531 11.63 23.16 -8.18
C SER A 531 11.10 22.15 -7.15
N VAL A 532 11.97 21.24 -6.68
CA VAL A 532 11.65 20.26 -5.64
C VAL A 532 11.30 20.93 -4.32
N VAL A 533 12.07 21.97 -3.91
CA VAL A 533 11.79 22.73 -2.67
C VAL A 533 10.46 23.47 -2.79
N LEU A 534 10.22 24.11 -3.93
CA LEU A 534 8.92 24.77 -4.19
C LEU A 534 7.77 23.77 -4.17
N GLY A 535 7.93 22.60 -4.78
CA GLY A 535 6.94 21.52 -4.75
C GLY A 535 6.67 21.00 -3.35
N PHE A 536 7.71 20.87 -2.53
CA PHE A 536 7.58 20.45 -1.12
C PHE A 536 6.82 21.49 -0.28
N ILE A 537 7.16 22.77 -0.42
CA ILE A 537 6.44 23.86 0.25
C ILE A 537 4.99 23.92 -0.23
N ALA A 538 4.77 23.77 -1.54
CA ALA A 538 3.42 23.73 -2.10
C ALA A 538 2.60 22.57 -1.54
N GLY A 539 3.18 21.36 -1.46
CA GLY A 539 2.49 20.17 -0.96
C GLY A 539 2.23 20.17 0.54
N LEU A 540 3.20 20.63 1.35
CA LEU A 540 3.07 20.58 2.82
C LEU A 540 2.35 21.80 3.42
N ILE A 541 2.48 22.98 2.79
CA ILE A 541 1.95 24.22 3.36
C ILE A 541 0.75 24.73 2.55
N PHE A 542 0.95 24.93 1.24
CA PHE A 542 -0.10 25.55 0.44
C PHE A 542 -1.26 24.63 0.10
N ALA A 543 -1.01 23.33 -0.16
CA ALA A 543 -2.09 22.41 -0.50
C ALA A 543 -3.10 22.23 0.64
N PRO A 544 -2.70 21.95 1.90
CA PRO A 544 -3.63 21.89 3.04
C PRO A 544 -4.36 23.21 3.30
N LEU A 545 -3.64 24.34 3.12
CA LEU A 545 -4.26 25.66 3.28
C LEU A 545 -5.34 25.90 2.22
N ILE A 546 -5.03 25.63 0.95
CA ILE A 546 -6.00 25.80 -0.16
C ILE A 546 -7.16 24.83 -0.01
N GLU A 547 -6.91 23.60 0.45
CA GLU A 547 -7.94 22.61 0.71
C GLU A 547 -8.95 23.10 1.78
N GLN A 548 -8.47 23.73 2.84
CA GLN A 548 -9.33 24.30 3.88
C GLN A 548 -10.17 25.47 3.37
N TRP A 549 -9.61 26.26 2.43
CA TRP A 549 -10.20 27.47 1.87
C TRP A 549 -10.66 27.29 0.41
N LEU A 550 -10.94 26.05 -0.01
CA LEU A 550 -11.17 25.73 -1.41
C LEU A 550 -12.27 26.60 -2.04
N MET A 551 -13.45 26.67 -1.44
CA MET A 551 -14.56 27.48 -1.95
C MET A 551 -14.29 28.99 -1.92
N PRO A 552 -13.76 29.59 -0.83
CA PRO A 552 -13.32 30.99 -0.86
C PRO A 552 -12.26 31.29 -1.94
N VAL A 553 -11.31 30.38 -2.16
CA VAL A 553 -10.30 30.55 -3.22
C VAL A 553 -10.95 30.53 -4.60
N LEU A 554 -11.80 29.53 -4.89
CA LEU A 554 -12.53 29.46 -6.16
C LEU A 554 -13.43 30.68 -6.38
N ALA A 555 -14.16 31.10 -5.37
CA ALA A 555 -14.96 32.33 -5.43
C ALA A 555 -14.09 33.57 -5.64
N GLY A 556 -12.88 33.60 -5.04
CA GLY A 556 -11.92 34.70 -5.18
C GLY A 556 -11.45 34.92 -6.62
N PHE A 557 -11.28 33.86 -7.41
CA PHE A 557 -10.95 33.99 -8.85
C PHE A 557 -12.02 34.72 -9.65
N VAL A 558 -13.27 34.74 -9.20
CA VAL A 558 -14.37 35.42 -9.81
C VAL A 558 -14.58 36.81 -9.17
N THR A 559 -14.65 36.87 -7.85
CA THR A 559 -15.04 38.08 -7.11
C THR A 559 -13.96 39.15 -7.12
N VAL A 560 -12.67 38.81 -7.09
CA VAL A 560 -11.59 39.81 -7.09
C VAL A 560 -11.50 40.56 -8.44
N PRO A 561 -11.43 39.90 -9.61
CA PRO A 561 -11.47 40.60 -10.90
C PRO A 561 -12.76 41.39 -11.05
N LEU A 562 -13.90 40.85 -10.62
CA LEU A 562 -15.18 41.54 -10.66
C LEU A 562 -15.17 42.81 -9.81
N ALA A 563 -14.66 42.76 -8.59
CA ALA A 563 -14.52 43.91 -7.71
C ALA A 563 -13.62 45.02 -8.32
N ILE A 564 -12.53 44.62 -8.97
CA ILE A 564 -11.65 45.56 -9.68
C ILE A 564 -12.39 46.21 -10.84
N LEU A 565 -13.14 45.45 -11.63
CA LEU A 565 -13.96 46.00 -12.73
C LEU A 565 -15.07 46.95 -12.23
N VAL A 566 -15.79 46.55 -11.17
CA VAL A 566 -16.78 47.39 -10.50
C VAL A 566 -16.12 48.65 -9.96
N GLY A 567 -14.99 48.55 -9.28
CA GLY A 567 -14.22 49.69 -8.79
C GLY A 567 -13.79 50.67 -9.92
N ALA A 568 -13.39 50.11 -11.07
CA ALA A 568 -13.08 50.93 -12.26
C ALA A 568 -14.31 51.68 -12.80
N HIS A 569 -15.50 51.07 -12.80
CA HIS A 569 -16.75 51.75 -13.20
C HIS A 569 -17.18 52.78 -12.18
N LEU A 570 -17.10 52.48 -10.87
CA LEU A 570 -17.40 53.40 -9.79
C LEU A 570 -16.49 54.65 -9.84
N TRP A 571 -15.20 54.46 -10.21
CA TRP A 571 -14.27 55.56 -10.41
C TRP A 571 -14.79 56.61 -11.45
N LEU A 572 -15.48 56.13 -12.48
CA LEU A 572 -16.04 57.02 -13.52
C LEU A 572 -17.22 57.86 -13.03
N LEU A 573 -17.89 57.45 -11.94
CA LEU A 573 -18.99 58.16 -11.31
C LEU A 573 -18.52 59.31 -10.38
N LEU A 574 -17.22 59.32 -9.99
CA LEU A 574 -16.66 60.37 -9.15
C LEU A 574 -16.71 61.77 -9.80
N PRO A 575 -16.90 62.84 -9.00
CA PRO A 575 -16.83 64.22 -9.47
C PRO A 575 -15.51 64.50 -10.21
N SER A 576 -15.58 65.31 -11.26
CA SER A 576 -14.43 65.61 -12.11
C SER A 576 -13.21 66.15 -11.38
N GLY A 577 -13.40 66.99 -10.33
CA GLY A 577 -12.33 67.54 -9.51
C GLY A 577 -11.52 66.46 -8.75
N ILE A 578 -12.22 65.50 -8.14
CA ILE A 578 -11.58 64.38 -7.41
C ILE A 578 -10.87 63.43 -8.39
N ARG A 579 -11.53 63.13 -9.52
CA ARG A 579 -11.00 62.23 -10.54
C ARG A 579 -9.71 62.75 -11.18
N THR A 580 -9.61 64.07 -11.43
CA THR A 580 -8.39 64.66 -11.99
C THR A 580 -7.27 64.79 -10.95
N SER A 581 -7.59 65.17 -9.70
CA SER A 581 -6.61 65.27 -8.61
C SER A 581 -5.95 63.93 -8.27
N LEU A 582 -6.72 62.84 -8.29
CA LEU A 582 -6.24 61.50 -7.94
C LEU A 582 -5.93 60.61 -9.16
N ALA A 583 -5.89 61.18 -10.38
CA ALA A 583 -5.71 60.40 -11.61
C ALA A 583 -4.40 59.55 -11.60
N GLY A 584 -3.31 60.07 -11.03
CA GLY A 584 -2.04 59.34 -10.92
C GLY A 584 -2.07 58.14 -9.95
N TRP A 585 -2.99 58.17 -8.99
CA TRP A 585 -3.15 57.12 -7.95
C TRP A 585 -4.33 56.18 -8.24
N ARG A 586 -5.05 56.40 -9.35
CA ARG A 586 -6.27 55.66 -9.70
C ARG A 586 -6.11 54.15 -9.55
N PHE A 587 -5.07 53.62 -10.17
CA PHE A 587 -4.85 52.17 -10.17
C PHE A 587 -4.59 51.65 -8.75
N LEU A 588 -3.76 52.35 -7.98
CA LEU A 588 -3.41 51.94 -6.60
C LEU A 588 -4.65 51.99 -5.69
N ILE A 589 -5.45 53.07 -5.78
CA ILE A 589 -6.68 53.23 -4.97
C ILE A 589 -7.71 52.16 -5.31
N VAL A 590 -7.95 51.92 -6.61
CA VAL A 590 -8.90 50.88 -7.05
C VAL A 590 -8.42 49.49 -6.60
N ALA A 591 -7.13 49.17 -6.76
CA ALA A 591 -6.59 47.91 -6.33
C ALA A 591 -6.64 47.73 -4.80
N LEU A 592 -6.26 48.79 -4.06
CA LEU A 592 -6.20 48.73 -2.57
C LEU A 592 -7.61 48.59 -1.94
N VAL A 593 -8.64 49.08 -2.59
CA VAL A 593 -10.03 48.99 -2.10
C VAL A 593 -10.72 47.73 -2.67
N ALA A 594 -10.55 47.49 -3.97
CA ALA A 594 -11.27 46.42 -4.65
C ALA A 594 -10.75 45.02 -4.30
N MET A 595 -9.44 44.84 -4.08
CA MET A 595 -8.91 43.52 -3.69
C MET A 595 -9.46 43.05 -2.34
N PRO A 596 -9.35 43.81 -1.25
CA PRO A 596 -9.96 43.39 0.03
C PRO A 596 -11.47 43.21 -0.07
N ALA A 597 -12.16 44.08 -0.80
CA ALA A 597 -13.60 43.94 -1.03
C ALA A 597 -13.95 42.66 -1.78
N GLY A 598 -13.19 42.34 -2.83
CA GLY A 598 -13.33 41.09 -3.59
C GLY A 598 -13.06 39.84 -2.75
N LEU A 599 -12.00 39.83 -1.90
CA LEU A 599 -11.70 38.76 -0.99
C LEU A 599 -12.79 38.60 0.10
N SER A 600 -13.28 39.70 0.66
CA SER A 600 -14.39 39.66 1.61
C SER A 600 -15.66 39.09 0.96
N ALA A 601 -15.97 39.53 -0.27
CA ALA A 601 -17.08 39.00 -1.04
C ALA A 601 -16.91 37.51 -1.33
N ALA A 602 -15.69 37.05 -1.62
CA ALA A 602 -15.38 35.63 -1.78
C ALA A 602 -15.74 34.83 -0.53
N GLY A 603 -15.31 35.28 0.65
CA GLY A 603 -15.65 34.62 1.92
C GLY A 603 -17.15 34.60 2.22
N MET A 604 -17.87 35.66 1.88
CA MET A 604 -19.34 35.75 2.07
C MET A 604 -20.12 34.86 1.08
N LEU A 605 -19.67 34.80 -0.16
CA LEU A 605 -20.35 34.06 -1.23
C LEU A 605 -19.99 32.58 -1.24
N ALA A 606 -18.82 32.18 -0.70
CA ALA A 606 -18.37 30.80 -0.69
C ALA A 606 -19.40 29.83 -0.10
N PRO A 607 -19.97 30.03 1.13
CA PRO A 607 -20.95 29.10 1.69
C PRO A 607 -22.26 29.05 0.92
N VAL A 608 -22.63 30.15 0.23
CA VAL A 608 -23.82 30.19 -0.63
C VAL A 608 -23.58 29.40 -1.91
N ALA A 609 -22.44 29.62 -2.54
CA ALA A 609 -22.04 28.87 -3.75
C ALA A 609 -21.90 27.38 -3.46
N GLU A 610 -21.32 27.02 -2.33
CA GLU A 610 -21.15 25.63 -1.90
C GLU A 610 -22.50 24.90 -1.73
N ARG A 611 -23.47 25.58 -1.09
CA ARG A 611 -24.84 25.04 -0.95
C ARG A 611 -25.56 24.88 -2.28
N LEU A 612 -25.42 25.88 -3.18
CA LEU A 612 -26.15 25.88 -4.46
C LEU A 612 -25.54 24.95 -5.50
N LEU A 613 -24.19 24.86 -5.56
CA LEU A 613 -23.49 24.13 -6.60
C LEU A 613 -23.06 22.71 -6.16
N PHE A 614 -22.76 22.52 -4.87
CA PHE A 614 -22.15 21.30 -4.33
C PHE A 614 -22.91 20.67 -3.15
N ARG A 615 -24.20 20.99 -2.99
CA ARG A 615 -25.06 20.49 -1.90
C ARG A 615 -24.54 20.74 -0.48
N GLY A 616 -23.65 21.70 -0.31
CA GLY A 616 -23.14 22.15 0.97
C GLY A 616 -21.77 21.61 1.38
N ASP A 617 -21.21 20.67 0.63
CA ASP A 617 -19.85 20.17 0.85
C ASP A 617 -19.14 19.83 -0.49
N VAL A 618 -18.23 20.72 -0.89
CA VAL A 618 -17.45 20.54 -2.12
C VAL A 618 -16.49 19.34 -2.04
N ARG A 619 -16.05 18.96 -0.84
CA ARG A 619 -15.14 17.80 -0.66
C ARG A 619 -15.87 16.50 -0.88
N SER A 620 -17.06 16.35 -0.26
CA SER A 620 -17.92 15.18 -0.49
C SER A 620 -18.30 15.03 -1.96
N TRP A 621 -18.49 16.15 -2.65
CA TRP A 621 -18.73 16.16 -4.09
C TRP A 621 -17.49 15.72 -4.90
N LEU A 622 -16.28 16.19 -4.56
CA LEU A 622 -15.03 15.78 -5.22
C LEU A 622 -14.73 14.28 -4.99
N ASP A 623 -15.11 13.75 -3.82
CA ASP A 623 -14.99 12.31 -3.50
C ASP A 623 -16.04 11.44 -4.22
N GLY A 624 -16.97 12.05 -4.97
CA GLY A 624 -18.05 11.33 -5.66
C GLY A 624 -19.12 10.75 -4.74
N ARG A 625 -19.21 11.23 -3.48
CA ARG A 625 -20.17 10.71 -2.49
C ARG A 625 -21.55 11.33 -2.66
N ASP A 626 -21.59 12.62 -3.00
CA ASP A 626 -22.81 13.42 -3.08
C ASP A 626 -22.78 14.38 -4.28
N GLY A 627 -23.95 14.64 -4.86
CA GLY A 627 -24.13 15.67 -5.90
C GLY A 627 -24.23 15.13 -7.32
N SER A 628 -24.36 16.07 -8.28
CA SER A 628 -24.32 15.83 -9.73
C SER A 628 -23.17 16.64 -10.33
N GLY A 629 -22.87 16.43 -11.62
CA GLY A 629 -21.87 17.19 -12.35
C GLY A 629 -22.18 18.69 -12.52
N PHE A 630 -23.41 19.12 -12.16
CA PHE A 630 -23.91 20.48 -12.37
C PHE A 630 -22.96 21.59 -11.86
N GLY A 631 -22.47 21.47 -10.60
CA GLY A 631 -21.59 22.49 -10.01
C GLY A 631 -20.26 22.63 -10.76
N GLY A 632 -19.67 21.49 -11.16
CA GLY A 632 -18.46 21.44 -11.99
C GLY A 632 -18.67 22.09 -13.35
N TRP A 633 -19.79 21.78 -14.01
CA TRP A 633 -20.14 22.38 -15.31
C TRP A 633 -20.38 23.88 -15.22
N VAL A 634 -21.02 24.38 -14.16
CA VAL A 634 -21.17 25.85 -13.93
C VAL A 634 -19.80 26.51 -13.90
N LEU A 635 -18.86 25.98 -13.09
CA LEU A 635 -17.51 26.56 -13.00
C LEU A 635 -16.75 26.51 -14.33
N ALA A 636 -16.87 25.41 -15.07
CA ALA A 636 -16.20 25.25 -16.37
C ALA A 636 -16.78 26.19 -17.45
N MET A 637 -18.10 26.44 -17.42
CA MET A 637 -18.78 27.26 -18.40
C MET A 637 -18.67 28.76 -18.10
N LEU A 638 -18.41 29.20 -16.87
CA LEU A 638 -18.27 30.60 -16.50
C LEU A 638 -17.27 31.38 -17.38
N PRO A 639 -16.00 30.92 -17.57
CA PRO A 639 -15.06 31.66 -18.42
C PRO A 639 -15.48 31.68 -19.90
N LEU A 640 -16.08 30.61 -20.41
CA LEU A 640 -16.56 30.53 -21.78
C LEU A 640 -17.75 31.49 -22.02
N ALA A 641 -18.71 31.48 -21.10
CA ALA A 641 -19.84 32.41 -21.12
C ALA A 641 -19.36 33.86 -21.04
N ALA A 642 -18.38 34.17 -20.19
CA ALA A 642 -17.78 35.49 -20.07
C ALA A 642 -17.13 35.96 -21.40
N LEU A 643 -16.42 35.09 -22.10
CA LEU A 643 -15.83 35.36 -23.40
C LEU A 643 -16.91 35.66 -24.44
N VAL A 644 -17.95 34.83 -24.53
CA VAL A 644 -19.07 35.02 -25.48
C VAL A 644 -19.79 36.35 -25.23
N VAL A 645 -20.18 36.61 -23.96
CA VAL A 645 -20.88 37.85 -23.62
C VAL A 645 -20.00 39.07 -23.85
N THR A 646 -18.71 39.02 -23.49
CA THR A 646 -17.78 40.14 -23.74
C THR A 646 -17.63 40.42 -25.22
N TRP A 647 -17.53 39.35 -26.04
CA TRP A 647 -17.50 39.50 -27.50
C TRP A 647 -18.80 40.14 -28.05
N CYS A 648 -19.97 39.67 -27.62
CA CYS A 648 -21.27 40.22 -28.01
C CYS A 648 -21.41 41.67 -27.57
N VAL A 649 -21.10 42.01 -26.33
CA VAL A 649 -21.14 43.38 -25.82
C VAL A 649 -20.19 44.29 -26.62
N GLY A 650 -18.97 43.81 -26.89
CA GLY A 650 -17.97 44.54 -27.67
C GLY A 650 -18.39 44.79 -29.12
N ARG A 651 -19.03 43.82 -29.77
CA ARG A 651 -19.40 43.85 -31.19
C ARG A 651 -20.73 44.51 -31.46
N VAL A 652 -21.69 44.42 -30.56
CA VAL A 652 -23.07 44.87 -30.78
C VAL A 652 -23.43 46.05 -29.86
N VAL A 653 -23.28 45.87 -28.54
CA VAL A 653 -23.78 46.84 -27.57
C VAL A 653 -22.92 48.12 -27.54
N ASN A 654 -21.61 47.98 -27.51
CA ASN A 654 -20.70 49.14 -27.45
C ASN A 654 -20.78 50.06 -28.67
N PRO A 655 -20.83 49.59 -29.95
CA PRO A 655 -21.03 50.44 -31.11
C PRO A 655 -22.36 51.18 -31.06
N TRP A 656 -23.45 50.49 -30.68
CA TRP A 656 -24.77 51.07 -30.53
C TRP A 656 -24.78 52.17 -29.46
N LEU A 657 -24.19 51.88 -28.27
CA LEU A 657 -24.06 52.87 -27.20
C LEU A 657 -23.26 54.11 -27.60
N ARG A 658 -22.23 53.98 -28.42
CA ARG A 658 -21.45 55.11 -28.93
C ARG A 658 -22.27 56.01 -29.84
N GLN A 659 -23.16 55.41 -30.63
CA GLN A 659 -24.05 56.21 -31.51
C GLN A 659 -25.13 56.99 -30.73
N VAL A 660 -25.81 56.30 -29.79
CA VAL A 660 -26.89 56.87 -28.98
C VAL A 660 -26.37 57.82 -27.90
N GLY A 661 -25.22 57.49 -27.33
CA GLY A 661 -24.62 58.13 -26.14
C GLY A 661 -23.82 59.42 -26.48
N ALA A 662 -23.73 59.82 -27.76
CA ALA A 662 -22.93 60.98 -28.17
C ALA A 662 -23.35 62.32 -27.49
N THR A 663 -24.61 62.43 -27.07
CA THR A 663 -25.18 63.59 -26.39
C THR A 663 -25.31 63.48 -24.89
N TRP A 664 -24.86 62.39 -24.28
CA TRP A 664 -25.06 62.14 -22.87
C TRP A 664 -24.03 62.85 -21.97
N SER A 665 -24.48 63.29 -20.79
CA SER A 665 -23.56 63.81 -19.80
C SER A 665 -22.64 62.68 -19.32
N SER A 666 -21.41 62.97 -18.88
CA SER A 666 -20.42 62.02 -18.46
C SER A 666 -20.94 61.09 -17.35
N ARG A 667 -21.80 61.58 -16.45
CA ARG A 667 -22.46 60.79 -15.38
C ARG A 667 -23.48 59.80 -15.95
N ARG A 668 -24.31 60.23 -16.94
CA ARG A 668 -25.26 59.31 -17.60
C ARG A 668 -24.54 58.24 -18.39
N ALA A 669 -23.47 58.57 -19.09
CA ALA A 669 -22.66 57.58 -19.79
C ALA A 669 -22.01 56.57 -18.85
N ALA A 670 -21.49 57.02 -17.70
CA ALA A 670 -20.94 56.15 -16.68
C ALA A 670 -21.98 55.20 -16.03
N ALA A 671 -23.19 55.74 -15.74
CA ALA A 671 -24.30 54.95 -15.19
C ALA A 671 -24.78 53.86 -16.17
N VAL A 672 -24.95 54.22 -17.45
CA VAL A 672 -25.33 53.26 -18.50
C VAL A 672 -24.23 52.21 -18.72
N SER A 673 -22.95 52.58 -18.67
CA SER A 673 -21.84 51.63 -18.72
C SER A 673 -21.89 50.62 -17.56
N LEU A 674 -22.21 51.08 -16.36
CA LEU A 674 -22.37 50.20 -15.20
C LEU A 674 -23.59 49.28 -15.36
N LEU A 675 -24.71 49.76 -15.87
CA LEU A 675 -25.89 48.92 -16.16
C LEU A 675 -25.63 47.86 -17.21
N VAL A 676 -24.90 48.21 -18.29
CA VAL A 676 -24.52 47.26 -19.33
C VAL A 676 -23.55 46.21 -18.75
N PHE A 677 -22.65 46.62 -17.89
CA PHE A 677 -21.77 45.70 -17.19
C PHE A 677 -22.55 44.73 -16.27
N ALA A 678 -23.48 45.23 -15.46
CA ALA A 678 -24.35 44.43 -14.61
C ALA A 678 -25.24 43.47 -15.42
N GLY A 679 -25.83 43.95 -16.53
CA GLY A 679 -26.60 43.13 -17.46
C GLY A 679 -25.75 42.05 -18.14
N GLY A 680 -24.52 42.38 -18.51
CA GLY A 680 -23.55 41.43 -19.05
C GLY A 680 -23.21 40.34 -18.04
N LEU A 681 -22.99 40.70 -16.79
CA LEU A 681 -22.74 39.75 -15.72
C LEU A 681 -23.91 38.79 -15.51
N ALA A 682 -25.14 39.29 -15.49
CA ALA A 682 -26.34 38.50 -15.42
C ALA A 682 -26.44 37.49 -16.59
N CYS A 683 -26.14 37.96 -17.83
CA CYS A 683 -26.09 37.07 -18.99
C CYS A 683 -25.03 35.99 -18.90
N VAL A 684 -23.85 36.31 -18.37
CA VAL A 684 -22.78 35.29 -18.11
C VAL A 684 -23.28 34.21 -17.18
N LEU A 685 -23.88 34.58 -16.05
CA LEU A 685 -24.42 33.63 -15.08
C LEU A 685 -25.54 32.78 -15.69
N LEU A 686 -26.48 33.38 -16.39
CA LEU A 686 -27.59 32.67 -17.02
C LEU A 686 -27.09 31.69 -18.11
N LEU A 687 -26.13 32.08 -18.91
CA LEU A 687 -25.54 31.20 -19.94
C LEU A 687 -24.75 30.05 -19.31
N ALA A 688 -23.95 30.31 -18.26
CA ALA A 688 -23.20 29.31 -17.58
C ALA A 688 -24.12 28.27 -16.89
N VAL A 689 -25.14 28.75 -16.17
CA VAL A 689 -26.14 27.90 -15.51
C VAL A 689 -26.97 27.12 -16.54
N GLY A 690 -27.41 27.74 -17.61
CA GLY A 690 -28.16 27.08 -18.67
C GLY A 690 -27.37 25.98 -19.39
N ALA A 691 -26.10 26.26 -19.70
CA ALA A 691 -25.21 25.27 -20.30
C ALA A 691 -24.93 24.11 -19.32
N ALA A 692 -24.69 24.41 -18.06
CA ALA A 692 -24.48 23.38 -17.02
C ALA A 692 -25.71 22.50 -16.85
N ALA A 693 -26.91 23.07 -16.80
CA ALA A 693 -28.15 22.31 -16.70
C ALA A 693 -28.38 21.41 -17.94
N PHE A 694 -27.97 21.85 -19.13
CA PHE A 694 -28.00 21.04 -20.33
C PHE A 694 -27.05 19.86 -20.25
N PHE A 695 -25.78 20.05 -19.84
CA PHE A 695 -24.80 18.96 -19.74
C PHE A 695 -25.16 17.97 -18.65
N ASP A 696 -25.64 18.44 -17.51
CA ASP A 696 -26.14 17.59 -16.43
C ASP A 696 -27.36 16.75 -16.87
N ALA A 697 -28.28 17.34 -17.63
CA ALA A 697 -29.46 16.62 -18.19
C ALA A 697 -29.08 15.55 -19.22
N VAL A 698 -28.00 15.77 -19.99
CA VAL A 698 -27.48 14.79 -20.98
C VAL A 698 -26.60 13.72 -20.30
N ARG A 699 -26.36 13.82 -18.98
CA ARG A 699 -25.49 12.91 -18.22
C ARG A 699 -24.08 12.79 -18.81
N LEU A 700 -23.48 13.90 -19.16
CA LEU A 700 -22.07 14.01 -19.47
C LEU A 700 -21.30 14.24 -18.16
N ASP A 701 -21.28 13.20 -17.31
CA ASP A 701 -20.60 13.25 -16.01
C ASP A 701 -19.12 12.86 -16.14
#